data_e7ee8dd3e9a13b6971f25991a6a41741
#
_entry.id   e7ee8dd3e9a13b6971f25991a6a41741
#
_cell.length_a   1.000
_cell.length_b   1.000
_cell.length_c   1.000
_cell.angle_alpha   90.00
_cell.angle_beta   90.00
_cell.angle_gamma   90.00
#
_symmetry.space_group_name_H-M   'P 1'
#
loop_
_entity.id
_entity.type
_entity.pdbx_description
1 polymer ?
#
loop_
_entity_poly.entity_id
_entity_poly.type
_entity_poly.pdbx_seq_one_letter_code
_entity_poly.pdbx_strand_id
1 'polypeptide(L)'
;MRSHKLLVSLLASMLLLGLGHGKLNAAWADDLSKSRAQLIECYVREAPEAKTIEGYVRSLGQDGSWPDIDYSNKEPGAWLTHRHLTRLLAMAEAYNKPGHPLAGNAELRTAILKGLGHWTQNDYVNPNWWYPQIGVPEVMAPILILMGQTVPPELKEQTIQRVLGRSKMGMTGQNKVWLAGIAFMKGLLANDPNLLAKARDQIFSELRVTTQEGIQPDYSFHQHGPQQQWGNYGGAFGADMIHWAGIFRGTSYALEPSQLGVLRGYLEEGPAWALWRGRMDISGCGRQIFRDCQLSKGRAVLRQLESMKSIDPDASDAYSRLIASDRQDGANTLIGNQHFWRSDMTVHRRPTWYASVKMSSTRVIGAETCNGENLLGLHLGDSVTYFYRTGTEYNDLFPVWDWRRLPGTTCRQDQGSLVPNPSACRGRSNFVGGLSDGECGIAAMEYIRDGLHARKAWFFLDRAVVCLGAGIDCTASETVLTSVNQCALNGRVTVCANQNAHELQRGERSSGNLQWVHHDGIGYILLEPAAATVCAQTQSGNWRQVHSRESTRAVERDVFSLWIDHGSKPHDARYAYIVFPDVDVSAMPSLYNSLPVAILQQTASTLAISSRDGKLVQAAFFEPGRLAWGNGSSIKVEAPCLVTLDSTADAARLHVADPTHTRKAIGLWLADKYTGGDAQYDKSKNRTELTISLPQEGSVGRTVSLELRPEKPQ
;
A
#
# COMPACT_ATOMS: atom_id res chain seq x y z
N MET A 1 -66.07 38.12 11.49
CA MET A 1 -65.30 37.11 12.26
C MET A 1 -64.40 36.18 11.44
N ARG A 2 -64.31 36.25 10.08
CA ARG A 2 -63.40 35.44 9.27
C ARG A 2 -62.04 36.07 8.98
N SER A 3 -61.91 37.40 9.02
CA SER A 3 -60.67 38.12 8.75
C SER A 3 -59.64 38.15 9.93
N HIS A 4 -60.09 37.97 11.18
CA HIS A 4 -59.17 37.95 12.31
C HIS A 4 -58.43 36.60 12.51
N LYS A 5 -59.01 35.46 12.05
CA LYS A 5 -58.36 34.13 12.16
C LYS A 5 -57.23 33.94 11.12
N LEU A 6 -57.31 34.64 9.95
CA LEU A 6 -56.23 34.57 8.96
C LEU A 6 -54.97 35.37 9.38
N LEU A 7 -55.17 36.51 10.04
CA LEU A 7 -54.05 37.36 10.49
C LEU A 7 -53.28 36.74 11.64
N VAL A 8 -53.97 36.03 12.58
CA VAL A 8 -53.32 35.33 13.69
C VAL A 8 -52.56 34.08 13.20
N SER A 9 -53.07 33.39 12.16
CA SER A 9 -52.38 32.25 11.55
C SER A 9 -51.12 32.68 10.77
N LEU A 10 -51.15 33.79 10.06
CA LEU A 10 -49.96 34.34 9.37
C LEU A 10 -48.87 34.83 10.35
N LEU A 11 -49.27 35.50 11.44
CA LEU A 11 -48.35 35.97 12.47
C LEU A 11 -47.73 34.80 13.26
N ALA A 12 -48.48 33.74 13.55
CA ALA A 12 -47.96 32.53 14.20
C ALA A 12 -47.00 31.77 13.25
N SER A 13 -47.31 31.71 11.94
CA SER A 13 -46.39 31.10 10.96
C SER A 13 -45.12 31.91 10.76
N MET A 14 -45.18 33.25 10.77
CA MET A 14 -43.99 34.10 10.72
C MET A 14 -43.17 34.07 12.00
N LEU A 15 -43.78 33.96 13.19
CA LEU A 15 -43.03 33.74 14.45
C LEU A 15 -42.36 32.36 14.52
N LEU A 16 -43.01 31.31 14.04
CA LEU A 16 -42.41 29.95 13.95
C LEU A 16 -41.29 29.90 12.94
N LEU A 17 -41.39 30.57 11.79
CA LEU A 17 -40.30 30.71 10.82
C LEU A 17 -39.14 31.56 11.39
N GLY A 18 -39.44 32.67 12.08
CA GLY A 18 -38.42 33.48 12.73
C GLY A 18 -37.68 32.77 13.86
N LEU A 19 -38.37 31.97 14.67
CA LEU A 19 -37.75 31.16 15.72
C LEU A 19 -36.96 30.00 15.16
N GLY A 20 -37.37 29.40 14.02
CA GLY A 20 -36.64 28.36 13.32
C GLY A 20 -35.34 28.90 12.71
N HIS A 21 -35.37 30.07 12.07
CA HIS A 21 -34.17 30.72 11.52
C HIS A 21 -33.19 31.18 12.61
N GLY A 22 -33.70 31.68 13.75
CA GLY A 22 -32.87 32.11 14.89
C GLY A 22 -32.15 30.92 15.54
N LYS A 23 -32.80 29.75 15.69
CA LYS A 23 -32.18 28.54 16.21
C LYS A 23 -31.19 27.92 15.23
N LEU A 24 -31.49 27.92 13.92
CA LEU A 24 -30.56 27.44 12.89
C LEU A 24 -29.32 28.34 12.81
N ASN A 25 -29.46 29.66 12.89
CA ASN A 25 -28.34 30.60 12.88
C ASN A 25 -27.46 30.45 14.15
N ALA A 26 -28.04 30.17 15.32
CA ALA A 26 -27.31 29.98 16.56
C ALA A 26 -26.53 28.65 16.53
N ALA A 27 -27.14 27.54 16.09
CA ALA A 27 -26.48 26.25 15.96
C ALA A 27 -25.32 26.28 14.94
N TRP A 28 -25.51 26.96 13.80
CA TRP A 28 -24.43 27.12 12.83
C TRP A 28 -23.27 27.98 13.37
N ALA A 29 -23.53 29.04 14.11
CA ALA A 29 -22.49 29.89 14.72
C ALA A 29 -21.68 29.09 15.77
N ASP A 30 -22.30 28.17 16.49
CA ASP A 30 -21.65 27.27 17.42
C ASP A 30 -20.76 26.24 16.67
N ASP A 31 -21.26 25.60 15.62
CA ASP A 31 -20.49 24.65 14.80
C ASP A 31 -19.28 25.31 14.13
N LEU A 32 -19.44 26.53 13.60
CA LEU A 32 -18.35 27.33 13.04
C LEU A 32 -17.28 27.63 14.10
N SER A 33 -17.71 28.08 15.28
CA SER A 33 -16.81 28.39 16.39
C SER A 33 -16.03 27.16 16.89
N LYS A 34 -16.73 26.04 17.05
CA LYS A 34 -16.12 24.76 17.44
C LYS A 34 -15.12 24.27 16.40
N SER A 35 -15.51 24.19 15.12
CA SER A 35 -14.62 23.73 14.05
C SER A 35 -13.38 24.61 13.94
N ARG A 36 -13.53 25.94 14.09
CA ARG A 36 -12.38 26.86 14.10
C ARG A 36 -11.47 26.61 15.30
N ALA A 37 -12.03 26.46 16.48
CA ALA A 37 -11.26 26.20 17.71
C ALA A 37 -10.49 24.87 17.62
N GLN A 38 -11.13 23.80 17.14
CA GLN A 38 -10.52 22.48 16.95
C GLN A 38 -9.41 22.51 15.88
N LEU A 39 -9.61 23.27 14.80
CA LEU A 39 -8.59 23.46 13.78
C LEU A 39 -7.36 24.21 14.33
N ILE A 40 -7.57 25.28 15.09
CA ILE A 40 -6.49 26.03 15.76
C ILE A 40 -5.76 25.13 16.76
N GLU A 41 -6.48 24.39 17.62
CA GLU A 41 -5.90 23.47 18.58
C GLU A 41 -5.03 22.41 17.88
N CYS A 42 -5.50 21.87 16.76
CA CYS A 42 -4.75 20.88 15.98
C CYS A 42 -3.40 21.45 15.51
N TYR A 43 -3.38 22.65 14.92
CA TYR A 43 -2.14 23.28 14.45
C TYR A 43 -1.20 23.68 15.59
N VAL A 44 -1.68 24.33 16.65
CA VAL A 44 -0.79 24.81 17.72
C VAL A 44 -0.18 23.68 18.56
N ARG A 45 -0.77 22.48 18.53
CA ARG A 45 -0.24 21.29 19.24
C ARG A 45 1.19 20.98 18.81
N GLU A 46 1.47 21.04 17.52
CA GLU A 46 2.73 20.66 16.87
C GLU A 46 3.76 21.82 16.81
N ALA A 47 3.45 22.99 17.43
CA ALA A 47 4.32 24.16 17.36
C ALA A 47 5.75 23.83 17.83
N PRO A 48 6.80 24.18 17.04
CA PRO A 48 8.19 23.92 17.37
C PRO A 48 8.68 24.64 18.62
N GLU A 49 9.79 24.20 19.16
CA GLU A 49 10.44 24.85 20.32
C GLU A 49 10.84 26.31 20.02
N ALA A 50 10.83 27.15 21.07
CA ALA A 50 11.12 28.59 20.96
C ALA A 50 12.45 28.88 20.26
N LYS A 51 13.51 28.12 20.54
CA LYS A 51 14.85 28.28 19.92
C LYS A 51 14.80 28.20 18.40
N THR A 52 13.98 27.30 17.85
CA THR A 52 13.82 27.16 16.40
C THR A 52 13.14 28.39 15.81
N ILE A 53 12.06 28.85 16.45
CA ILE A 53 11.28 30.02 16.01
C ILE A 53 12.14 31.30 16.11
N GLU A 54 12.86 31.50 17.21
CA GLU A 54 13.81 32.61 17.35
C GLU A 54 14.87 32.61 16.25
N GLY A 55 15.33 31.41 15.84
CA GLY A 55 16.23 31.24 14.70
C GLY A 55 15.63 31.78 13.40
N TYR A 56 14.34 31.48 13.14
CA TYR A 56 13.65 31.99 11.98
C TYR A 56 13.47 33.53 12.02
N VAL A 57 13.12 34.08 13.19
CA VAL A 57 13.00 35.53 13.36
C VAL A 57 14.33 36.23 13.12
N ARG A 58 15.42 35.75 13.73
CA ARG A 58 16.76 36.36 13.58
C ARG A 58 17.30 36.33 12.15
N SER A 59 16.99 35.26 11.39
CA SER A 59 17.45 35.09 10.02
C SER A 59 16.56 35.74 8.96
N LEU A 60 15.41 36.32 9.35
CA LEU A 60 14.49 36.98 8.42
C LEU A 60 15.06 38.30 7.93
N GLY A 61 15.21 38.45 6.64
CA GLY A 61 15.71 39.67 5.98
C GLY A 61 14.80 40.90 6.16
N GLN A 62 15.33 42.08 5.86
CA GLN A 62 14.59 43.34 5.93
C GLN A 62 13.40 43.36 5.00
N ASP A 63 13.48 42.66 3.87
CA ASP A 63 12.42 42.52 2.87
C ASP A 63 11.40 41.41 3.20
N GLY A 64 11.61 40.65 4.29
CA GLY A 64 10.75 39.52 4.67
C GLY A 64 11.15 38.19 4.01
N SER A 65 12.26 38.10 3.31
CA SER A 65 12.82 36.85 2.77
C SER A 65 13.76 36.17 3.74
N TRP A 66 14.10 34.89 3.50
CA TRP A 66 15.18 34.17 4.17
C TRP A 66 16.35 33.95 3.22
N PRO A 67 17.58 34.34 3.56
CA PRO A 67 18.74 34.27 2.67
C PRO A 67 19.17 32.85 2.31
N ASP A 68 18.78 31.85 3.09
CA ASP A 68 19.04 30.43 2.83
C ASP A 68 17.97 29.74 1.95
N ILE A 69 16.98 30.50 1.46
CA ILE A 69 15.95 30.02 0.55
C ILE A 69 16.23 30.56 -0.85
N ASP A 70 16.42 29.65 -1.80
CA ASP A 70 16.47 30.01 -3.22
C ASP A 70 15.06 30.21 -3.77
N TYR A 71 14.66 31.45 -3.91
CA TYR A 71 13.34 31.83 -4.45
C TYR A 71 13.25 31.69 -5.98
N SER A 72 14.36 31.49 -6.68
CA SER A 72 14.39 31.16 -8.11
C SER A 72 14.15 29.67 -8.39
N ASN A 73 14.22 28.83 -7.37
CA ASN A 73 14.03 27.39 -7.48
C ASN A 73 12.66 27.04 -8.07
N LYS A 74 12.63 26.18 -9.08
CA LYS A 74 11.43 25.67 -9.76
C LYS A 74 11.32 24.16 -9.76
N GLU A 75 12.02 23.49 -8.84
CA GLU A 75 12.03 22.03 -8.73
C GLU A 75 10.58 21.50 -8.51
N PRO A 76 10.07 20.61 -9.40
CA PRO A 76 8.66 20.22 -9.35
C PRO A 76 8.27 19.31 -8.18
N GLY A 77 9.22 18.67 -7.54
CA GLY A 77 8.91 17.68 -6.49
C GLY A 77 9.26 18.11 -5.06
N ALA A 78 10.29 18.93 -4.86
CA ALA A 78 10.69 19.44 -3.55
C ALA A 78 11.06 20.92 -3.67
N TRP A 79 10.06 21.72 -3.87
CA TRP A 79 10.20 23.15 -4.11
C TRP A 79 10.74 23.87 -2.86
N LEU A 80 12.01 24.22 -2.88
CA LEU A 80 12.70 24.83 -1.73
C LEU A 80 12.06 26.16 -1.30
N THR A 81 11.56 26.94 -2.24
CA THR A 81 10.83 28.19 -1.97
C THR A 81 9.64 27.96 -1.02
N HIS A 82 8.99 26.80 -1.07
CA HIS A 82 7.86 26.46 -0.19
C HIS A 82 8.24 26.44 1.30
N ARG A 83 9.53 26.30 1.64
CA ARG A 83 10.02 26.40 3.03
C ARG A 83 9.70 27.74 3.68
N HIS A 84 9.56 28.80 2.89
CA HIS A 84 9.11 30.10 3.40
C HIS A 84 7.77 30.00 4.13
N LEU A 85 6.80 29.34 3.51
CA LEU A 85 5.47 29.16 4.10
C LEU A 85 5.46 28.23 5.29
N THR A 86 6.22 27.13 5.24
CA THR A 86 6.31 26.19 6.37
C THR A 86 6.94 26.86 7.60
N ARG A 87 7.92 27.78 7.42
CA ARG A 87 8.47 28.59 8.52
C ARG A 87 7.41 29.57 9.07
N LEU A 88 6.66 30.26 8.20
CA LEU A 88 5.60 31.16 8.63
C LEU A 88 4.50 30.41 9.41
N LEU A 89 4.11 29.23 8.97
CA LEU A 89 3.14 28.40 9.69
C LEU A 89 3.67 28.06 11.08
N ALA A 90 4.89 27.52 11.19
CA ALA A 90 5.54 27.20 12.46
C ALA A 90 5.62 28.42 13.41
N MET A 91 5.91 29.59 12.88
CA MET A 91 5.90 30.86 13.64
C MET A 91 4.50 31.24 14.11
N ALA A 92 3.47 31.08 13.26
CA ALA A 92 2.08 31.36 13.60
C ALA A 92 1.54 30.36 14.65
N GLU A 93 1.93 29.10 14.57
CA GLU A 93 1.62 28.07 15.56
C GLU A 93 2.21 28.44 16.95
N ALA A 94 3.50 28.79 17.01
CA ALA A 94 4.15 29.22 18.24
C ALA A 94 3.55 30.50 18.83
N TYR A 95 3.16 31.45 17.98
CA TYR A 95 2.50 32.70 18.38
C TYR A 95 1.15 32.44 19.07
N ASN A 96 0.40 31.43 18.64
CA ASN A 96 -0.94 31.12 19.13
C ASN A 96 -0.98 30.01 20.19
N LYS A 97 0.11 29.28 20.44
CA LYS A 97 0.14 28.14 21.37
C LYS A 97 0.10 28.64 22.84
N PRO A 98 -0.94 28.32 23.63
CA PRO A 98 -0.96 28.65 25.04
C PRO A 98 0.25 28.07 25.78
N GLY A 99 0.91 28.91 26.59
CA GLY A 99 2.08 28.49 27.38
C GLY A 99 3.40 28.40 26.60
N HIS A 100 3.41 28.65 25.29
CA HIS A 100 4.66 28.75 24.53
C HIS A 100 5.40 30.06 24.89
N PRO A 101 6.76 30.05 25.04
CA PRO A 101 7.51 31.26 25.44
C PRO A 101 7.30 32.46 24.51
N LEU A 102 6.96 32.21 23.24
CA LEU A 102 6.71 33.26 22.24
C LEU A 102 5.22 33.53 21.98
N ALA A 103 4.31 32.99 22.80
CA ALA A 103 2.88 33.25 22.64
C ALA A 103 2.57 34.73 22.76
N GLY A 104 1.87 35.30 21.76
CA GLY A 104 1.51 36.73 21.73
C GLY A 104 2.69 37.70 21.56
N ASN A 105 3.90 37.23 21.27
CA ASN A 105 5.10 38.06 21.17
C ASN A 105 4.99 39.04 20.00
N ALA A 106 5.20 40.36 20.27
CA ALA A 106 5.03 41.44 19.27
C ALA A 106 6.07 41.39 18.13
N GLU A 107 7.32 41.02 18.44
CA GLU A 107 8.39 40.87 17.44
C GLU A 107 8.08 39.70 16.50
N LEU A 108 7.68 38.55 17.08
CA LEU A 108 7.26 37.38 16.28
C LEU A 108 6.08 37.70 15.37
N ARG A 109 5.07 38.42 15.87
CA ARG A 109 3.94 38.90 15.04
C ARG A 109 4.42 39.75 13.86
N THR A 110 5.31 40.71 14.14
CA THR A 110 5.85 41.62 13.09
C THR A 110 6.61 40.79 12.05
N ALA A 111 7.42 39.83 12.45
CA ALA A 111 8.15 38.96 11.54
C ALA A 111 7.22 38.12 10.67
N ILE A 112 6.16 37.53 11.24
CA ILE A 112 5.15 36.76 10.49
C ILE A 112 4.48 37.65 9.42
N LEU A 113 3.99 38.83 9.80
CA LEU A 113 3.34 39.74 8.87
C LEU A 113 4.25 40.21 7.75
N LYS A 114 5.54 40.44 8.06
CA LYS A 114 6.55 40.83 7.08
C LYS A 114 6.81 39.71 6.07
N GLY A 115 7.01 38.48 6.53
CA GLY A 115 7.19 37.31 5.64
C GLY A 115 5.95 37.01 4.81
N LEU A 116 4.75 37.13 5.39
CA LEU A 116 3.48 36.99 4.67
C LEU A 116 3.34 38.06 3.57
N GLY A 117 3.68 39.32 3.87
CA GLY A 117 3.72 40.42 2.89
C GLY A 117 4.67 40.12 1.74
N HIS A 118 5.89 39.68 2.05
CA HIS A 118 6.91 39.28 1.05
C HIS A 118 6.35 38.19 0.08
N TRP A 119 5.77 37.13 0.63
CA TRP A 119 5.20 36.07 -0.21
C TRP A 119 4.06 36.59 -1.11
N THR A 120 3.11 37.31 -0.52
CA THR A 120 1.92 37.82 -1.24
C THR A 120 2.31 38.78 -2.36
N GLN A 121 3.33 39.58 -2.14
CA GLN A 121 3.83 40.58 -3.12
C GLN A 121 4.53 39.92 -4.30
N ASN A 122 5.41 38.95 -4.05
CA ASN A 122 6.20 38.25 -5.06
C ASN A 122 5.41 37.14 -5.77
N ASP A 123 4.40 36.58 -5.12
CA ASP A 123 3.47 35.60 -5.67
C ASP A 123 4.18 34.42 -6.34
N TYR A 124 5.08 33.74 -5.59
CA TYR A 124 5.89 32.65 -6.10
C TYR A 124 5.05 31.47 -6.59
N VAL A 125 5.29 31.02 -7.82
CA VAL A 125 4.58 29.94 -8.48
C VAL A 125 5.56 28.88 -8.95
N ASN A 126 5.20 27.61 -8.73
CA ASN A 126 5.92 26.43 -9.23
C ASN A 126 5.26 25.89 -10.51
N PRO A 127 6.02 25.38 -11.50
CA PRO A 127 5.44 24.79 -12.72
C PRO A 127 4.65 23.50 -12.45
N ASN A 128 4.92 22.79 -11.35
CA ASN A 128 4.05 21.69 -10.92
C ASN A 128 2.75 22.26 -10.37
N TRP A 129 1.65 21.99 -11.05
CA TRP A 129 0.29 22.47 -10.74
C TRP A 129 -0.13 22.22 -9.29
N TRP A 130 0.37 21.16 -8.67
CA TRP A 130 0.03 20.77 -7.30
C TRP A 130 0.39 21.88 -6.29
N TYR A 131 1.55 22.54 -6.45
CA TYR A 131 1.94 23.60 -5.53
C TYR A 131 1.01 24.81 -5.57
N PRO A 132 0.73 25.45 -6.71
CA PRO A 132 -0.15 26.63 -6.72
C PRO A 132 -1.61 26.30 -6.37
N GLN A 133 -2.09 25.10 -6.63
CA GLN A 133 -3.48 24.74 -6.38
C GLN A 133 -3.72 24.09 -5.02
N ILE A 134 -2.75 23.35 -4.48
CA ILE A 134 -2.89 22.58 -3.25
C ILE A 134 -1.79 22.98 -2.23
N GLY A 135 -0.53 22.69 -2.48
CA GLY A 135 0.52 22.78 -1.47
C GLY A 135 0.72 24.17 -0.86
N VAL A 136 0.63 25.23 -1.66
CA VAL A 136 0.70 26.61 -1.14
C VAL A 136 -0.58 27.01 -0.40
N PRO A 137 -1.79 26.83 -0.95
CA PRO A 137 -3.04 27.14 -0.25
C PRO A 137 -3.23 26.36 1.07
N GLU A 138 -2.81 25.11 1.11
CA GLU A 138 -2.92 24.23 2.29
C GLU A 138 -2.10 24.74 3.49
N VAL A 139 -0.97 25.39 3.24
CA VAL A 139 -0.15 26.02 4.29
C VAL A 139 -0.58 27.46 4.55
N MET A 140 -0.99 28.21 3.53
CA MET A 140 -1.37 29.60 3.64
C MET A 140 -2.67 29.83 4.42
N ALA A 141 -3.68 28.98 4.19
CA ALA A 141 -4.97 29.15 4.84
C ALA A 141 -4.89 29.01 6.38
N PRO A 142 -4.18 28.02 6.96
CA PRO A 142 -3.94 27.97 8.41
C PRO A 142 -3.21 29.20 8.96
N ILE A 143 -2.21 29.71 8.26
CA ILE A 143 -1.51 30.95 8.68
C ILE A 143 -2.52 32.10 8.85
N LEU A 144 -3.39 32.32 7.86
CA LEU A 144 -4.42 33.35 7.93
C LEU A 144 -5.45 33.12 9.04
N ILE A 145 -5.80 31.85 9.33
CA ILE A 145 -6.74 31.50 10.41
C ILE A 145 -6.09 31.75 11.77
N LEU A 146 -4.85 31.28 11.97
CA LEU A 146 -4.10 31.45 13.21
C LEU A 146 -3.84 32.93 13.53
N MET A 147 -3.44 33.72 12.53
CA MET A 147 -3.15 35.13 12.72
C MET A 147 -4.41 36.03 12.80
N GLY A 148 -5.53 35.54 12.27
CA GLY A 148 -6.85 36.13 12.44
C GLY A 148 -6.92 37.62 12.11
N GLN A 149 -7.35 38.42 13.11
CA GLN A 149 -7.49 39.88 12.97
C GLN A 149 -6.15 40.64 13.02
N THR A 150 -5.03 39.98 13.35
CA THR A 150 -3.72 40.62 13.36
C THR A 150 -3.17 40.87 11.94
N VAL A 151 -3.70 40.15 10.94
CA VAL A 151 -3.37 40.39 9.54
C VAL A 151 -4.12 41.63 9.02
N PRO A 152 -3.42 42.62 8.48
CA PRO A 152 -4.07 43.79 7.87
C PRO A 152 -5.12 43.40 6.82
N PRO A 153 -6.31 44.01 6.80
CA PRO A 153 -7.40 43.60 5.91
C PRO A 153 -7.01 43.54 4.43
N GLU A 154 -6.24 44.51 3.95
CA GLU A 154 -5.78 44.56 2.56
C GLU A 154 -4.84 43.41 2.23
N LEU A 155 -3.89 43.11 3.11
CA LEU A 155 -2.96 41.97 2.94
C LEU A 155 -3.72 40.64 2.96
N LYS A 156 -4.69 40.50 3.88
CA LYS A 156 -5.54 39.32 3.96
C LYS A 156 -6.32 39.10 2.67
N GLU A 157 -6.98 40.13 2.17
CA GLU A 157 -7.78 40.05 0.94
C GLU A 157 -6.91 39.72 -0.28
N GLN A 158 -5.76 40.39 -0.44
CA GLN A 158 -4.82 40.11 -1.53
C GLN A 158 -4.32 38.64 -1.47
N THR A 159 -4.02 38.14 -0.28
CA THR A 159 -3.57 36.75 -0.10
C THR A 159 -4.67 35.75 -0.46
N ILE A 160 -5.91 36.02 -0.04
CA ILE A 160 -7.05 35.16 -0.36
C ILE A 160 -7.27 35.12 -1.88
N GLN A 161 -7.28 36.29 -2.55
CA GLN A 161 -7.53 36.35 -3.98
C GLN A 161 -6.40 35.72 -4.80
N ARG A 162 -5.15 36.07 -4.53
CA ARG A 162 -3.99 35.62 -5.33
C ARG A 162 -3.60 34.19 -5.07
N VAL A 163 -3.58 33.76 -3.80
CA VAL A 163 -3.08 32.47 -3.40
C VAL A 163 -4.21 31.45 -3.29
N LEU A 164 -5.18 31.69 -2.39
CA LEU A 164 -6.26 30.73 -2.15
C LEU A 164 -7.26 30.68 -3.32
N GLY A 165 -7.34 31.73 -4.14
CA GLY A 165 -8.18 31.77 -5.34
C GLY A 165 -7.84 30.75 -6.41
N ARG A 166 -6.61 30.24 -6.42
CA ARG A 166 -6.15 29.18 -7.33
C ARG A 166 -6.70 27.81 -7.00
N SER A 167 -7.03 27.58 -5.73
CA SER A 167 -7.60 26.33 -5.26
C SER A 167 -9.08 26.27 -5.55
N LYS A 168 -9.49 25.30 -6.38
CA LYS A 168 -10.88 25.05 -6.75
C LYS A 168 -11.26 23.61 -6.43
N MET A 169 -12.40 23.41 -5.78
CA MET A 169 -12.93 22.07 -5.52
C MET A 169 -13.12 21.29 -6.84
N GLY A 170 -12.80 20.01 -6.80
CA GLY A 170 -12.88 19.12 -7.95
C GLY A 170 -11.93 17.93 -7.78
N MET A 171 -11.61 17.24 -8.87
CA MET A 171 -10.75 16.03 -8.92
C MET A 171 -11.36 14.83 -8.18
N THR A 172 -10.53 13.81 -7.92
CA THR A 172 -10.89 12.53 -7.30
C THR A 172 -9.86 12.13 -6.26
N GLY A 173 -10.21 11.19 -5.39
CA GLY A 173 -9.32 10.63 -4.39
C GLY A 173 -8.72 11.69 -3.48
N GLN A 174 -7.45 11.55 -3.13
CA GLN A 174 -6.77 12.43 -2.19
C GLN A 174 -6.68 13.90 -2.67
N ASN A 175 -6.55 14.13 -3.95
CA ASN A 175 -6.51 15.52 -4.49
C ASN A 175 -7.83 16.27 -4.21
N LYS A 176 -8.97 15.58 -4.30
CA LYS A 176 -10.27 16.18 -3.95
C LYS A 176 -10.35 16.53 -2.47
N VAL A 177 -9.84 15.68 -1.60
CA VAL A 177 -9.83 15.92 -0.14
C VAL A 177 -9.03 17.17 0.19
N TRP A 178 -7.82 17.34 -0.34
CA TRP A 178 -7.01 18.55 -0.15
C TRP A 178 -7.72 19.82 -0.63
N LEU A 179 -8.24 19.79 -1.86
CA LEU A 179 -8.94 20.97 -2.43
C LEU A 179 -10.20 21.33 -1.63
N ALA A 180 -10.93 20.34 -1.14
CA ALA A 180 -12.10 20.57 -0.30
C ALA A 180 -11.72 21.06 1.11
N GLY A 181 -10.62 20.56 1.69
CA GLY A 181 -10.08 21.06 2.96
C GLY A 181 -9.68 22.53 2.87
N ILE A 182 -9.00 22.91 1.79
CA ILE A 182 -8.67 24.32 1.51
C ILE A 182 -9.97 25.16 1.37
N ALA A 183 -10.98 24.63 0.67
CA ALA A 183 -12.27 25.32 0.54
C ALA A 183 -12.98 25.49 1.89
N PHE A 184 -12.89 24.48 2.78
CA PHE A 184 -13.40 24.59 4.14
C PHE A 184 -12.70 25.73 4.91
N MET A 185 -11.38 25.79 4.87
CA MET A 185 -10.61 26.85 5.51
C MET A 185 -10.93 28.24 4.90
N LYS A 186 -11.16 28.33 3.59
CA LYS A 186 -11.68 29.57 2.95
C LYS A 186 -13.05 29.96 3.48
N GLY A 187 -13.94 28.99 3.67
CA GLY A 187 -15.26 29.20 4.29
C GLY A 187 -15.16 29.76 5.70
N LEU A 188 -14.19 29.24 6.51
CA LEU A 188 -13.89 29.77 7.84
C LEU A 188 -13.41 31.24 7.79
N LEU A 189 -12.55 31.58 6.83
CA LEU A 189 -12.00 32.93 6.67
C LEU A 189 -13.07 33.94 6.21
N ALA A 190 -14.02 33.48 5.39
CA ALA A 190 -15.12 34.30 4.85
C ALA A 190 -16.39 34.26 5.72
N ASN A 191 -16.47 33.40 6.74
CA ASN A 191 -17.69 33.08 7.48
C ASN A 191 -18.85 32.67 6.54
N ASP A 192 -18.56 31.81 5.54
CA ASP A 192 -19.52 31.36 4.53
C ASP A 192 -20.02 29.92 4.87
N PRO A 193 -21.24 29.78 5.43
CA PRO A 193 -21.81 28.50 5.81
C PRO A 193 -22.04 27.55 4.63
N ASN A 194 -22.39 28.11 3.47
CA ASN A 194 -22.66 27.29 2.29
C ASN A 194 -21.37 26.68 1.74
N LEU A 195 -20.27 27.43 1.76
CA LEU A 195 -18.98 26.92 1.35
C LEU A 195 -18.47 25.86 2.34
N LEU A 196 -18.68 26.06 3.65
CA LEU A 196 -18.31 25.10 4.71
C LEU A 196 -19.04 23.76 4.52
N ALA A 197 -20.38 23.79 4.39
CA ALA A 197 -21.19 22.59 4.18
C ALA A 197 -20.77 21.85 2.90
N LYS A 198 -20.64 22.58 1.78
CA LYS A 198 -20.22 22.00 0.51
C LYS A 198 -18.82 21.41 0.57
N ALA A 199 -17.89 22.05 1.26
CA ALA A 199 -16.53 21.53 1.43
C ALA A 199 -16.50 20.25 2.28
N ARG A 200 -17.23 20.23 3.41
CA ARG A 200 -17.40 19.02 4.24
C ARG A 200 -17.94 17.86 3.42
N ASP A 201 -18.98 18.07 2.64
CA ASP A 201 -19.60 17.03 1.82
C ASP A 201 -18.61 16.51 0.76
N GLN A 202 -17.80 17.39 0.17
CA GLN A 202 -16.76 16.99 -0.78
C GLN A 202 -15.63 16.18 -0.10
N ILE A 203 -15.19 16.54 1.13
CA ILE A 203 -14.20 15.77 1.89
C ILE A 203 -14.71 14.35 2.09
N PHE A 204 -15.87 14.19 2.71
CA PHE A 204 -16.37 12.88 3.10
C PHE A 204 -17.04 12.09 1.96
N SER A 205 -17.28 12.71 0.79
CA SER A 205 -17.74 11.98 -0.39
C SER A 205 -16.71 10.99 -0.92
N GLU A 206 -15.41 11.16 -0.58
CA GLU A 206 -14.35 10.21 -0.93
C GLU A 206 -14.23 9.07 0.08
N LEU A 207 -14.84 9.19 1.27
CA LEU A 207 -14.86 8.14 2.29
C LEU A 207 -15.91 7.08 1.94
N ARG A 208 -15.64 6.36 0.88
CA ARG A 208 -16.49 5.33 0.29
C ARG A 208 -15.65 4.25 -0.38
N VAL A 209 -16.19 3.04 -0.45
CA VAL A 209 -15.64 1.98 -1.27
C VAL A 209 -16.00 2.24 -2.75
N THR A 210 -15.02 2.16 -3.64
CA THR A 210 -15.17 2.48 -5.06
C THR A 210 -14.27 1.60 -5.94
N THR A 211 -14.60 1.49 -7.23
CA THR A 211 -13.73 0.85 -8.24
C THR A 211 -12.92 1.87 -9.06
N GLN A 212 -13.08 3.15 -8.75
CA GLN A 212 -12.29 4.27 -9.27
C GLN A 212 -11.13 4.58 -8.33
N GLU A 213 -10.50 5.77 -8.43
CA GLU A 213 -9.51 6.22 -7.44
C GLU A 213 -10.13 6.33 -6.05
N GLY A 214 -9.39 5.94 -5.02
CA GLY A 214 -9.84 5.89 -3.62
C GLY A 214 -9.77 4.47 -3.04
N ILE A 215 -10.55 4.21 -1.97
CA ILE A 215 -10.61 2.93 -1.26
C ILE A 215 -11.29 1.89 -2.14
N GLN A 216 -10.57 0.80 -2.45
CA GLN A 216 -11.08 -0.29 -3.27
C GLN A 216 -11.94 -1.27 -2.45
N PRO A 217 -12.74 -2.15 -3.10
CA PRO A 217 -13.54 -3.19 -2.42
C PRO A 217 -12.75 -4.18 -1.56
N ASP A 218 -11.45 -4.31 -1.79
CA ASP A 218 -10.51 -5.11 -0.99
C ASP A 218 -9.68 -4.27 -0.01
N TYR A 219 -10.08 -3.02 0.23
CA TYR A 219 -9.38 -2.04 1.05
C TYR A 219 -7.96 -1.68 0.60
N SER A 220 -7.53 -2.07 -0.61
CA SER A 220 -6.40 -1.40 -1.25
C SER A 220 -6.79 0.05 -1.62
N PHE A 221 -5.80 0.89 -1.93
CA PHE A 221 -6.05 2.30 -2.28
C PHE A 221 -5.46 2.61 -3.64
N HIS A 222 -6.28 3.07 -4.57
CA HIS A 222 -5.85 3.46 -5.90
C HIS A 222 -5.77 4.97 -6.07
N GLN A 223 -4.68 5.42 -6.72
CA GLN A 223 -4.50 6.80 -7.20
C GLN A 223 -3.56 6.77 -8.41
N HIS A 224 -3.70 7.71 -9.33
CA HIS A 224 -3.07 7.72 -10.65
C HIS A 224 -3.46 6.51 -11.51
N GLY A 225 -4.76 6.21 -11.52
CA GLY A 225 -5.32 5.04 -12.14
C GLY A 225 -5.31 3.81 -11.22
N PRO A 226 -5.42 2.58 -11.77
CA PRO A 226 -5.48 1.35 -10.98
C PRO A 226 -4.09 0.95 -10.48
N GLN A 227 -3.56 1.72 -9.53
CA GLN A 227 -2.25 1.53 -8.94
C GLN A 227 -2.33 1.61 -7.42
N GLN A 228 -1.70 0.66 -6.74
CA GLN A 228 -1.62 0.59 -5.28
C GLN A 228 -0.78 1.74 -4.71
N GLN A 229 -1.34 2.51 -3.77
CA GLN A 229 -0.73 3.73 -3.24
C GLN A 229 -0.86 3.90 -1.72
N TRP A 230 -0.88 2.83 -0.91
CA TRP A 230 -1.03 2.94 0.56
C TRP A 230 -0.01 3.87 1.22
N GLY A 231 1.25 3.74 0.86
CA GLY A 231 2.33 4.52 1.47
C GLY A 231 2.53 5.92 0.87
N ASN A 232 1.69 6.33 -0.08
CA ASN A 232 1.71 7.64 -0.72
C ASN A 232 0.35 8.33 -0.54
N TYR A 233 -0.48 8.38 -1.59
CA TYR A 233 -1.80 9.03 -1.55
C TYR A 233 -2.74 8.40 -0.52
N GLY A 234 -2.74 7.09 -0.36
CA GLY A 234 -3.55 6.39 0.63
C GLY A 234 -3.17 6.72 2.07
N GLY A 235 -1.86 6.90 2.33
CA GLY A 235 -1.37 7.34 3.64
C GLY A 235 -1.80 8.77 3.98
N ALA A 236 -1.71 9.69 3.00
CA ALA A 236 -2.22 11.05 3.15
C ALA A 236 -3.75 11.06 3.34
N PHE A 237 -4.46 10.26 2.55
CA PHE A 237 -5.91 10.12 2.64
C PHE A 237 -6.37 9.68 4.05
N GLY A 238 -5.77 8.63 4.60
CA GLY A 238 -6.10 8.18 5.96
C GLY A 238 -5.83 9.26 7.02
N ALA A 239 -4.68 9.95 6.92
CA ALA A 239 -4.32 11.03 7.82
C ALA A 239 -5.32 12.20 7.75
N ASP A 240 -5.70 12.62 6.54
CA ASP A 240 -6.61 13.74 6.36
C ASP A 240 -8.05 13.39 6.76
N MET A 241 -8.52 12.15 6.50
CA MET A 241 -9.84 11.72 6.98
C MET A 241 -9.93 11.75 8.50
N ILE A 242 -8.88 11.30 9.19
CA ILE A 242 -8.78 11.35 10.66
C ILE A 242 -8.71 12.81 11.14
N HIS A 243 -7.91 13.65 10.48
CA HIS A 243 -7.80 15.08 10.79
C HIS A 243 -9.15 15.78 10.72
N TRP A 244 -9.86 15.63 9.61
CA TRP A 244 -11.18 16.24 9.43
C TRP A 244 -12.25 15.65 10.34
N ALA A 245 -12.21 14.35 10.59
CA ALA A 245 -13.08 13.72 11.59
C ALA A 245 -12.89 14.32 13.00
N GLY A 246 -11.64 14.61 13.36
CA GLY A 246 -11.31 15.31 14.60
C GLY A 246 -11.85 16.72 14.66
N ILE A 247 -11.64 17.50 13.58
CA ILE A 247 -12.11 18.90 13.48
C ILE A 247 -13.64 19.00 13.53
N PHE A 248 -14.35 18.04 12.97
CA PHE A 248 -15.81 18.06 12.93
C PHE A 248 -16.49 17.36 14.10
N ARG A 249 -15.73 16.78 15.03
CA ARG A 249 -16.30 16.08 16.19
C ARG A 249 -17.18 17.01 17.04
N GLY A 250 -18.39 16.54 17.34
CA GLY A 250 -19.36 17.29 18.18
C GLY A 250 -19.99 18.49 17.48
N THR A 251 -19.92 18.56 16.15
CA THR A 251 -20.63 19.51 15.30
C THR A 251 -21.62 18.77 14.39
N SER A 252 -22.48 19.51 13.69
CA SER A 252 -23.36 18.95 12.66
C SER A 252 -22.59 18.44 11.42
N TYR A 253 -21.30 18.73 11.31
CA TYR A 253 -20.40 18.28 10.25
C TYR A 253 -19.75 16.90 10.52
N ALA A 254 -19.99 16.29 11.69
CA ALA A 254 -19.37 15.02 12.09
C ALA A 254 -19.59 13.89 11.07
N LEU A 255 -18.70 12.89 11.10
CA LEU A 255 -18.81 11.68 10.29
C LEU A 255 -20.11 10.92 10.59
N GLU A 256 -20.74 10.43 9.53
CA GLU A 256 -21.81 9.46 9.66
C GLU A 256 -21.25 8.09 10.10
N PRO A 257 -21.98 7.27 10.86
CA PRO A 257 -21.52 5.96 11.29
C PRO A 257 -21.06 5.03 10.14
N SER A 258 -21.72 5.11 8.98
CA SER A 258 -21.34 4.35 7.78
C SER A 258 -19.99 4.78 7.23
N GLN A 259 -19.70 6.07 7.22
CA GLN A 259 -18.41 6.64 6.81
C GLN A 259 -17.30 6.24 7.79
N LEU A 260 -17.57 6.30 9.08
CA LEU A 260 -16.65 5.84 10.12
C LEU A 260 -16.30 4.36 9.94
N GLY A 261 -17.29 3.51 9.61
CA GLY A 261 -17.08 2.10 9.27
C GLY A 261 -16.16 1.88 8.07
N VAL A 262 -16.29 2.71 7.03
CA VAL A 262 -15.39 2.66 5.85
C VAL A 262 -13.96 3.05 6.24
N LEU A 263 -13.77 4.10 7.07
CA LEU A 263 -12.45 4.52 7.52
C LEU A 263 -11.78 3.46 8.39
N ARG A 264 -12.54 2.84 9.30
CA ARG A 264 -12.09 1.70 10.12
C ARG A 264 -11.63 0.55 9.24
N GLY A 265 -12.50 0.07 8.35
CA GLY A 265 -12.18 -1.03 7.43
C GLY A 265 -10.96 -0.73 6.56
N TYR A 266 -10.81 0.50 6.06
CA TYR A 266 -9.64 0.91 5.31
C TYR A 266 -8.34 0.73 6.10
N LEU A 267 -8.30 1.19 7.35
CA LEU A 267 -7.09 1.10 8.16
C LEU A 267 -6.78 -0.32 8.62
N GLU A 268 -7.79 -1.09 9.01
CA GLU A 268 -7.64 -2.44 9.57
C GLU A 268 -7.37 -3.49 8.48
N GLU A 269 -8.12 -3.44 7.38
CA GLU A 269 -8.07 -4.45 6.30
C GLU A 269 -7.19 -4.03 5.11
N GLY A 270 -6.67 -2.81 5.12
CA GLY A 270 -5.80 -2.28 4.09
C GLY A 270 -4.36 -2.14 4.56
N PRO A 271 -3.86 -0.91 4.82
CA PRO A 271 -2.44 -0.66 5.08
C PRO A 271 -1.88 -1.38 6.32
N ALA A 272 -2.70 -1.75 7.32
CA ALA A 272 -2.22 -2.55 8.46
C ALA A 272 -1.67 -3.92 8.04
N TRP A 273 -2.22 -4.52 6.98
CA TRP A 273 -1.71 -5.78 6.44
C TRP A 273 -0.31 -5.66 5.84
N ALA A 274 0.04 -4.49 5.31
CA ALA A 274 1.36 -4.22 4.72
C ALA A 274 2.41 -3.78 5.75
N LEU A 275 2.11 -3.79 7.05
CA LEU A 275 3.06 -3.45 8.09
C LEU A 275 3.76 -4.70 8.64
N TRP A 276 5.05 -4.59 8.91
CA TRP A 276 5.83 -5.59 9.63
C TRP A 276 6.87 -4.92 10.53
N ARG A 277 6.77 -5.12 11.83
CA ARG A 277 7.67 -4.58 12.86
C ARG A 277 7.94 -3.06 12.71
N GLY A 278 6.86 -2.30 12.58
CA GLY A 278 6.88 -0.84 12.48
C GLY A 278 7.30 -0.30 11.11
N ARG A 279 7.43 -1.16 10.09
CA ARG A 279 7.80 -0.79 8.73
C ARG A 279 6.74 -1.20 7.73
N MET A 280 6.56 -0.40 6.70
CA MET A 280 5.70 -0.76 5.58
C MET A 280 6.49 -1.62 4.58
N ASP A 281 5.86 -2.66 4.07
CA ASP A 281 6.33 -3.42 2.91
C ASP A 281 6.63 -2.48 1.74
N ILE A 282 7.73 -2.71 1.04
CA ILE A 282 8.14 -1.92 -0.13
C ILE A 282 7.01 -1.86 -1.17
N SER A 283 6.30 -2.97 -1.38
CA SER A 283 5.15 -3.04 -2.31
C SER A 283 4.01 -2.10 -1.94
N GLY A 284 3.90 -1.71 -0.66
CA GLY A 284 2.94 -0.72 -0.17
C GLY A 284 3.41 0.72 -0.29
N CYS A 285 4.72 0.98 -0.48
CA CYS A 285 5.30 2.32 -0.44
C CYS A 285 4.94 3.20 -1.65
N GLY A 286 4.48 2.61 -2.77
CA GLY A 286 4.25 3.33 -4.02
C GLY A 286 5.56 3.82 -4.63
N ARG A 287 5.52 4.95 -5.37
CA ARG A 287 6.73 5.53 -5.98
C ARG A 287 7.66 6.26 -5.00
N GLN A 288 7.20 6.55 -3.80
CA GLN A 288 7.98 7.30 -2.81
C GLN A 288 9.03 6.42 -2.13
N ILE A 289 10.04 6.06 -2.90
CA ILE A 289 11.21 5.29 -2.46
C ILE A 289 12.33 6.26 -2.15
N PHE A 290 12.62 6.45 -0.86
CA PHE A 290 13.64 7.33 -0.32
C PHE A 290 14.22 6.72 0.97
N ARG A 291 15.25 7.35 1.54
CA ARG A 291 15.89 6.86 2.77
C ARG A 291 14.88 6.71 3.91
N ASP A 292 14.90 5.57 4.59
CA ASP A 292 13.98 5.21 5.69
C ASP A 292 12.49 5.24 5.32
N CYS A 293 12.13 5.16 4.02
CA CYS A 293 10.73 5.26 3.59
C CYS A 293 9.83 4.20 4.24
N GLN A 294 10.29 2.96 4.39
CA GLN A 294 9.53 1.88 5.01
C GLN A 294 9.18 2.21 6.47
N LEU A 295 10.16 2.67 7.25
CA LEU A 295 9.98 3.06 8.66
C LEU A 295 9.07 4.29 8.80
N SER A 296 9.31 5.31 7.98
CA SER A 296 8.54 6.55 8.00
C SER A 296 7.05 6.30 7.70
N LYS A 297 6.76 5.47 6.69
CA LYS A 297 5.39 5.12 6.28
C LYS A 297 4.71 4.17 7.28
N GLY A 298 5.43 3.20 7.82
CA GLY A 298 4.91 2.33 8.88
C GLY A 298 4.51 3.13 10.12
N ARG A 299 5.38 4.02 10.60
CA ARG A 299 5.08 4.93 11.71
C ARG A 299 3.89 5.84 11.42
N ALA A 300 3.69 6.27 10.17
CA ALA A 300 2.54 7.08 9.80
C ALA A 300 1.23 6.30 9.98
N VAL A 301 1.15 5.05 9.53
CA VAL A 301 -0.04 4.20 9.74
C VAL A 301 -0.28 3.93 11.24
N LEU A 302 0.77 3.63 12.02
CA LEU A 302 0.64 3.42 13.46
C LEU A 302 0.10 4.66 14.19
N ARG A 303 0.53 5.87 13.79
CA ARG A 303 -0.04 7.13 14.32
C ARG A 303 -1.50 7.32 13.93
N GLN A 304 -1.90 6.92 12.72
CA GLN A 304 -3.30 6.94 12.30
C GLN A 304 -4.15 6.02 13.18
N LEU A 305 -3.72 4.78 13.42
CA LEU A 305 -4.40 3.85 14.32
C LEU A 305 -4.48 4.40 15.75
N GLU A 306 -3.43 5.03 16.27
CA GLU A 306 -3.45 5.68 17.58
C GLU A 306 -4.46 6.82 17.64
N SER A 307 -4.53 7.66 16.62
CA SER A 307 -5.48 8.78 16.54
C SER A 307 -6.93 8.28 16.46
N MET A 308 -7.17 7.15 15.78
CA MET A 308 -8.49 6.55 15.67
C MET A 308 -9.10 6.16 17.01
N LYS A 309 -8.31 5.86 18.03
CA LYS A 309 -8.83 5.55 19.38
C LYS A 309 -9.70 6.66 19.95
N SER A 310 -9.41 7.92 19.59
CA SER A 310 -10.21 9.07 20.02
C SER A 310 -11.38 9.39 19.09
N ILE A 311 -11.27 9.02 17.82
CA ILE A 311 -12.31 9.25 16.79
C ILE A 311 -13.38 8.15 16.87
N ASP A 312 -12.96 6.92 17.10
CA ASP A 312 -13.77 5.71 17.12
C ASP A 312 -13.47 4.89 18.39
N PRO A 313 -13.91 5.38 19.57
CA PRO A 313 -13.58 4.76 20.85
C PRO A 313 -14.13 3.33 21.00
N ASP A 314 -15.21 2.98 20.32
CA ASP A 314 -15.81 1.65 20.37
C ASP A 314 -14.88 0.57 19.75
N ALA A 315 -13.99 0.95 18.84
CA ALA A 315 -12.98 0.06 18.24
C ALA A 315 -11.57 0.25 18.83
N SER A 316 -11.40 1.01 19.91
CA SER A 316 -10.10 1.34 20.52
C SER A 316 -9.24 0.12 20.83
N ASP A 317 -9.86 -0.99 21.27
CA ASP A 317 -9.15 -2.24 21.56
C ASP A 317 -8.62 -2.91 20.28
N ALA A 318 -9.36 -2.84 19.18
CA ALA A 318 -8.91 -3.36 17.89
C ALA A 318 -7.67 -2.58 17.40
N TYR A 319 -7.71 -1.26 17.41
CA TYR A 319 -6.55 -0.42 17.09
C TYR A 319 -5.35 -0.71 18.00
N SER A 320 -5.58 -0.87 19.31
CA SER A 320 -4.52 -1.20 20.25
C SER A 320 -3.86 -2.55 19.96
N ARG A 321 -4.63 -3.57 19.57
CA ARG A 321 -4.10 -4.88 19.15
C ARG A 321 -3.26 -4.75 17.87
N LEU A 322 -3.72 -4.02 16.87
CA LEU A 322 -2.96 -3.80 15.62
C LEU A 322 -1.63 -3.08 15.89
N ILE A 323 -1.64 -2.03 16.71
CA ILE A 323 -0.44 -1.30 17.10
C ILE A 323 0.53 -2.22 17.88
N ALA A 324 0.02 -3.00 18.81
CA ALA A 324 0.83 -3.94 19.60
C ALA A 324 1.43 -5.05 18.73
N SER A 325 0.65 -5.56 17.78
CA SER A 325 1.08 -6.59 16.81
C SER A 325 2.27 -6.15 15.95
N ASP A 326 2.41 -4.86 15.69
CA ASP A 326 3.44 -4.35 14.80
C ASP A 326 4.63 -3.70 15.52
N ARG A 327 4.70 -3.79 16.85
CA ARG A 327 5.88 -3.37 17.62
C ARG A 327 7.06 -4.28 17.32
N GLN A 328 8.27 -3.71 17.35
CA GLN A 328 9.51 -4.42 17.06
C GLN A 328 9.70 -5.67 17.92
N ASP A 329 9.26 -5.63 19.18
CA ASP A 329 9.35 -6.72 20.16
C ASP A 329 7.98 -7.40 20.44
N GLY A 330 6.93 -7.02 19.69
CA GLY A 330 5.57 -7.52 19.88
C GLY A 330 5.35 -8.88 19.25
N ALA A 331 4.48 -9.70 19.86
CA ALA A 331 3.93 -10.86 19.20
C ALA A 331 2.98 -10.40 18.11
N ASN A 332 3.24 -10.81 16.86
CA ASN A 332 2.32 -10.51 15.76
C ASN A 332 1.00 -11.27 15.98
N THR A 333 -0.09 -10.53 16.10
CA THR A 333 -1.45 -11.07 16.25
C THR A 333 -2.29 -10.94 14.99
N LEU A 334 -1.87 -10.14 14.02
CA LEU A 334 -2.46 -10.08 12.69
C LEU A 334 -1.86 -11.19 11.84
N ILE A 335 -2.44 -12.38 11.91
CA ILE A 335 -1.98 -13.61 11.26
C ILE A 335 -2.97 -13.96 10.16
N GLY A 336 -2.48 -14.50 9.03
CA GLY A 336 -3.31 -15.01 7.95
C GLY A 336 -2.70 -14.77 6.59
N ASN A 337 -3.53 -15.01 5.58
CA ASN A 337 -3.25 -14.73 4.17
C ASN A 337 -4.34 -13.84 3.60
N GLN A 338 -3.97 -12.80 2.87
CA GLN A 338 -4.92 -11.91 2.19
C GLN A 338 -4.45 -11.62 0.78
N HIS A 339 -5.37 -11.75 -0.17
CA HIS A 339 -5.16 -11.33 -1.54
C HIS A 339 -5.96 -10.05 -1.84
N PHE A 340 -5.26 -9.00 -2.24
CA PHE A 340 -5.83 -7.73 -2.67
C PHE A 340 -6.08 -7.81 -4.18
N TRP A 341 -7.27 -8.27 -4.56
CA TRP A 341 -7.62 -8.60 -5.96
C TRP A 341 -7.74 -7.39 -6.87
N ARG A 342 -7.93 -6.21 -6.30
CA ARG A 342 -7.93 -4.95 -7.06
C ARG A 342 -6.52 -4.44 -7.35
N SER A 343 -5.52 -4.91 -6.62
CA SER A 343 -4.15 -4.44 -6.66
C SER A 343 -3.13 -5.52 -7.04
N ASP A 344 -3.58 -6.73 -7.38
CA ASP A 344 -2.72 -7.89 -7.71
C ASP A 344 -1.60 -8.09 -6.67
N MET A 345 -1.95 -8.05 -5.37
CA MET A 345 -1.00 -8.19 -4.27
C MET A 345 -1.48 -9.23 -3.28
N THR A 346 -0.60 -10.14 -2.89
CA THR A 346 -0.86 -11.11 -1.81
C THR A 346 0.06 -10.82 -0.65
N VAL A 347 -0.49 -10.86 0.55
CA VAL A 347 0.23 -10.74 1.83
C VAL A 347 -0.03 -11.99 2.65
N HIS A 348 1.02 -12.52 3.25
CA HIS A 348 0.98 -13.67 4.13
C HIS A 348 1.72 -13.37 5.42
N ARG A 349 1.02 -13.50 6.56
CA ARG A 349 1.53 -13.12 7.88
C ARG A 349 1.49 -14.33 8.81
N ARG A 350 2.61 -14.55 9.49
CA ARG A 350 2.75 -15.57 10.53
C ARG A 350 3.30 -14.93 11.81
N PRO A 351 3.29 -15.60 12.94
CA PRO A 351 3.75 -15.01 14.19
C PRO A 351 5.17 -14.42 14.12
N THR A 352 6.07 -15.03 13.36
CA THR A 352 7.50 -14.69 13.33
C THR A 352 8.00 -14.18 11.97
N TRP A 353 7.17 -14.23 10.92
CA TRP A 353 7.57 -13.82 9.58
C TRP A 353 6.41 -13.29 8.73
N TYR A 354 6.76 -12.59 7.70
CA TYR A 354 5.87 -11.98 6.72
C TYR A 354 6.40 -12.26 5.32
N ALA A 355 5.49 -12.47 4.37
CA ALA A 355 5.82 -12.52 2.95
C ALA A 355 4.77 -11.75 2.13
N SER A 356 5.20 -11.19 1.02
CA SER A 356 4.31 -10.57 0.03
C SER A 356 4.73 -10.89 -1.39
N VAL A 357 3.75 -10.85 -2.30
CA VAL A 357 3.98 -10.88 -3.75
C VAL A 357 3.21 -9.73 -4.39
N LYS A 358 3.92 -8.85 -5.11
CA LYS A 358 3.31 -7.77 -5.90
C LYS A 358 3.42 -8.09 -7.37
N MET A 359 2.27 -8.09 -8.05
CA MET A 359 2.14 -8.39 -9.47
C MET A 359 1.52 -7.20 -10.22
N SER A 360 1.53 -7.27 -11.55
CA SER A 360 0.84 -6.34 -12.45
C SER A 360 0.11 -7.11 -13.55
N SER A 361 -1.02 -6.58 -13.98
CA SER A 361 -1.86 -7.18 -15.00
C SER A 361 -2.30 -6.15 -16.04
N THR A 362 -3.10 -6.56 -17.02
CA THR A 362 -3.79 -5.60 -17.89
C THR A 362 -4.71 -4.64 -17.13
N ARG A 363 -5.07 -4.98 -15.87
CA ARG A 363 -5.94 -4.19 -14.98
C ARG A 363 -5.18 -3.31 -14.00
N VAL A 364 -3.93 -3.69 -13.64
CA VAL A 364 -3.17 -3.07 -12.53
C VAL A 364 -1.82 -2.58 -13.03
N ILE A 365 -1.51 -1.33 -12.69
CA ILE A 365 -0.20 -0.72 -12.92
C ILE A 365 0.73 -1.12 -11.76
N GLY A 366 1.87 -1.73 -12.09
CA GLY A 366 2.82 -2.26 -11.08
C GLY A 366 3.67 -1.20 -10.39
N ALA A 367 4.01 -0.11 -11.10
CA ALA A 367 4.84 0.98 -10.59
C ALA A 367 4.69 2.24 -11.44
N GLU A 368 5.15 3.37 -10.94
CA GLU A 368 5.25 4.64 -11.67
C GLU A 368 6.50 5.43 -11.26
N THR A 369 6.91 6.35 -12.13
CA THR A 369 7.80 7.46 -11.80
C THR A 369 7.04 8.77 -11.96
N CYS A 370 7.27 9.70 -11.06
CA CYS A 370 6.73 11.05 -11.12
C CYS A 370 7.63 11.99 -10.31
N ASN A 371 7.82 13.22 -10.78
CA ASN A 371 8.59 14.25 -10.07
C ASN A 371 10.02 13.83 -9.69
N GLY A 372 10.65 12.95 -10.46
CA GLY A 372 12.00 12.45 -10.19
C GLY A 372 12.11 11.39 -9.09
N GLU A 373 11.00 10.80 -8.68
CA GLU A 373 10.90 9.71 -7.71
C GLU A 373 10.88 8.35 -8.44
N ASN A 374 11.46 7.31 -7.84
CA ASN A 374 11.44 5.93 -8.35
C ASN A 374 11.97 5.80 -9.79
N LEU A 375 13.22 6.17 -10.03
CA LEU A 375 13.80 6.21 -11.39
C LEU A 375 14.21 4.84 -11.94
N LEU A 376 14.25 3.79 -11.11
CA LEU A 376 14.74 2.45 -11.47
C LEU A 376 13.70 1.33 -11.28
N GLY A 377 12.51 1.66 -10.81
CA GLY A 377 11.52 0.69 -10.32
C GLY A 377 10.67 -0.02 -11.39
N LEU A 378 11.14 -0.17 -12.63
CA LEU A 378 10.38 -0.80 -13.72
C LEU A 378 9.79 -2.16 -13.33
N HIS A 379 10.55 -2.97 -12.60
CA HIS A 379 10.20 -4.35 -12.25
C HIS A 379 9.52 -4.50 -10.88
N LEU A 380 9.16 -3.40 -10.19
CA LEU A 380 8.52 -3.48 -8.86
C LEU A 380 7.12 -4.15 -8.86
N GLY A 381 6.48 -4.27 -10.02
CA GLY A 381 5.22 -4.99 -10.18
C GLY A 381 5.36 -6.32 -10.94
N ASP A 382 6.57 -6.78 -11.20
CA ASP A 382 6.85 -7.97 -12.01
C ASP A 382 7.06 -9.22 -11.13
N SER A 383 6.11 -9.48 -10.21
CA SER A 383 6.16 -10.59 -9.25
C SER A 383 7.20 -10.42 -8.13
N VAL A 384 7.50 -9.19 -7.73
CA VAL A 384 8.43 -8.97 -6.62
C VAL A 384 7.91 -9.64 -5.36
N THR A 385 8.77 -10.43 -4.72
CA THR A 385 8.43 -11.27 -3.56
C THR A 385 9.35 -10.92 -2.41
N TYR A 386 8.81 -10.40 -1.31
CA TYR A 386 9.59 -10.06 -0.12
C TYR A 386 9.35 -11.06 1.01
N PHE A 387 10.39 -11.32 1.80
CA PHE A 387 10.36 -12.13 3.02
C PHE A 387 10.97 -11.32 4.15
N TYR A 388 10.19 -11.09 5.22
CA TYR A 388 10.65 -10.35 6.38
C TYR A 388 10.55 -11.19 7.66
N ARG A 389 11.58 -11.14 8.49
CA ARG A 389 11.61 -11.63 9.88
C ARG A 389 11.78 -10.46 10.85
N THR A 390 12.84 -9.69 10.65
CA THR A 390 13.21 -8.55 11.49
C THR A 390 12.56 -7.24 11.02
N GLY A 391 12.14 -7.16 9.76
CA GLY A 391 11.63 -5.96 9.10
C GLY A 391 12.74 -5.08 8.50
N THR A 392 14.01 -5.49 8.63
CA THR A 392 15.16 -4.70 8.14
C THR A 392 15.86 -5.31 6.93
N GLU A 393 15.38 -6.44 6.44
CA GLU A 393 15.99 -7.25 5.37
C GLU A 393 16.25 -6.46 4.09
N TYR A 394 15.42 -5.46 3.80
CA TYR A 394 15.53 -4.64 2.59
C TYR A 394 15.75 -3.15 2.89
N ASN A 395 16.03 -2.79 4.15
CA ASN A 395 16.11 -1.39 4.56
C ASN A 395 17.22 -0.65 3.83
N ASP A 396 16.86 0.43 3.13
CA ASP A 396 17.77 1.31 2.41
C ASP A 396 18.73 0.63 1.42
N LEU A 397 18.33 -0.49 0.82
CA LEU A 397 19.11 -1.17 -0.22
C LEU A 397 18.92 -0.57 -1.62
N PHE A 398 17.91 0.27 -1.82
CA PHE A 398 17.56 0.84 -3.12
C PHE A 398 18.75 1.42 -3.92
N PRO A 399 19.69 2.18 -3.32
CA PRO A 399 20.81 2.74 -4.06
C PRO A 399 21.83 1.71 -4.53
N VAL A 400 21.82 0.50 -3.98
CA VAL A 400 22.80 -0.55 -4.29
C VAL A 400 22.18 -1.79 -4.94
N TRP A 401 20.85 -1.85 -5.07
CA TRP A 401 20.19 -2.99 -5.69
C TRP A 401 20.56 -3.17 -7.17
N ASP A 402 20.69 -4.42 -7.56
CA ASP A 402 20.54 -4.77 -8.96
C ASP A 402 19.04 -4.83 -9.29
N TRP A 403 18.55 -3.80 -9.94
CA TRP A 403 17.14 -3.60 -10.23
C TRP A 403 16.56 -4.57 -11.27
N ARG A 404 17.41 -5.38 -11.94
CA ARG A 404 16.99 -6.51 -12.77
C ARG A 404 16.96 -7.84 -12.02
N ARG A 405 17.39 -7.84 -10.76
CA ARG A 405 17.38 -9.01 -9.88
C ARG A 405 16.59 -8.76 -8.60
N LEU A 406 15.47 -8.05 -8.69
CA LEU A 406 14.58 -7.87 -7.54
C LEU A 406 14.06 -9.22 -7.07
N PRO A 407 13.88 -9.43 -5.75
CA PRO A 407 13.43 -10.71 -5.19
C PRO A 407 12.17 -11.24 -5.87
N GLY A 408 12.14 -12.52 -6.25
CA GLY A 408 11.01 -13.18 -6.88
C GLY A 408 10.83 -12.92 -8.38
N THR A 409 11.54 -11.95 -8.99
CA THR A 409 11.36 -11.63 -10.43
C THR A 409 12.06 -12.62 -11.36
N THR A 410 11.47 -12.83 -12.54
CA THR A 410 12.14 -13.47 -13.69
C THR A 410 12.39 -12.40 -14.72
N CYS A 411 13.64 -12.11 -15.04
CA CYS A 411 14.00 -10.93 -15.81
C CYS A 411 15.18 -11.18 -16.77
N ARG A 412 15.10 -10.56 -17.95
CA ARG A 412 16.23 -10.47 -18.87
C ARG A 412 17.29 -9.55 -18.28
N GLN A 413 18.56 -9.89 -18.48
CA GLN A 413 19.71 -9.10 -18.04
C GLN A 413 20.18 -8.14 -19.15
N ASP A 414 19.25 -7.35 -19.70
CA ASP A 414 19.52 -6.38 -20.75
C ASP A 414 20.07 -5.04 -20.20
N GLN A 415 20.34 -4.09 -21.09
CA GLN A 415 20.79 -2.75 -20.76
C GLN A 415 19.72 -1.67 -21.01
N GLY A 416 18.44 -2.08 -21.15
CA GLY A 416 17.33 -1.19 -21.40
C GLY A 416 17.03 -0.25 -20.22
N SER A 417 16.15 0.71 -20.44
CA SER A 417 15.72 1.65 -19.38
C SER A 417 14.97 0.93 -18.27
N LEU A 418 15.26 1.31 -17.02
CA LEU A 418 14.56 0.84 -15.81
C LEU A 418 13.54 1.86 -15.29
N VAL A 419 13.33 2.96 -16.00
CA VAL A 419 12.38 4.01 -15.59
C VAL A 419 10.95 3.48 -15.68
N PRO A 420 10.18 3.48 -14.59
CA PRO A 420 8.81 2.94 -14.57
C PRO A 420 7.81 3.95 -15.16
N ASN A 421 7.71 3.95 -16.47
CA ASN A 421 6.62 4.60 -17.16
C ASN A 421 5.31 3.83 -16.89
N PRO A 422 4.20 4.46 -16.50
CA PRO A 422 2.96 3.77 -16.15
C PRO A 422 2.43 2.82 -17.24
N SER A 423 2.58 3.16 -18.53
CA SER A 423 2.20 2.28 -19.63
C SER A 423 3.11 1.06 -19.73
N ALA A 424 4.41 1.20 -19.45
CA ALA A 424 5.37 0.10 -19.47
C ALA A 424 5.22 -0.81 -18.23
N CYS A 425 4.74 -0.27 -17.11
CA CYS A 425 4.53 -1.01 -15.86
C CYS A 425 3.16 -1.67 -15.74
N ARG A 426 2.29 -1.51 -16.73
CA ARG A 426 1.06 -2.30 -16.84
C ARG A 426 1.41 -3.68 -17.39
N GLY A 427 0.97 -4.75 -16.72
CA GLY A 427 1.13 -6.12 -17.20
C GLY A 427 0.43 -6.36 -18.54
N ARG A 428 0.86 -7.39 -19.28
CA ARG A 428 0.31 -7.73 -20.59
C ARG A 428 -0.60 -8.95 -20.59
N SER A 429 -0.70 -9.66 -19.46
CA SER A 429 -1.66 -10.76 -19.27
C SER A 429 -2.79 -10.34 -18.34
N ASN A 430 -3.96 -10.94 -18.53
CA ASN A 430 -5.06 -10.87 -17.58
C ASN A 430 -5.03 -12.01 -16.55
N PHE A 431 -4.26 -13.09 -16.78
CA PHE A 431 -4.10 -14.16 -15.81
C PHE A 431 -3.11 -13.75 -14.72
N VAL A 432 -3.58 -12.94 -13.80
CA VAL A 432 -2.85 -12.47 -12.62
C VAL A 432 -3.82 -12.35 -11.47
N GLY A 433 -3.54 -12.97 -10.34
CA GLY A 433 -4.40 -12.87 -9.18
C GLY A 433 -3.99 -13.82 -8.06
N GLY A 434 -4.85 -13.98 -7.10
CA GLY A 434 -4.63 -14.88 -5.96
C GLY A 434 -5.91 -15.50 -5.44
N LEU A 435 -5.72 -16.51 -4.63
CA LEU A 435 -6.71 -17.20 -3.85
C LEU A 435 -6.27 -17.17 -2.39
N SER A 436 -7.18 -16.86 -1.49
CA SER A 436 -6.91 -16.91 -0.04
C SER A 436 -8.08 -17.58 0.67
N ASP A 437 -7.78 -18.52 1.57
CA ASP A 437 -8.74 -19.12 2.50
C ASP A 437 -8.79 -18.39 3.85
N GLY A 438 -7.97 -17.33 4.00
CA GLY A 438 -7.76 -16.56 5.22
C GLY A 438 -6.52 -16.97 6.01
N GLU A 439 -6.04 -18.20 5.85
CA GLU A 439 -4.86 -18.75 6.52
C GLU A 439 -3.71 -19.04 5.55
N CYS A 440 -4.02 -19.71 4.46
CA CYS A 440 -3.12 -20.08 3.36
C CYS A 440 -3.60 -19.44 2.05
N GLY A 441 -2.78 -19.52 1.00
CA GLY A 441 -3.19 -18.95 -0.28
C GLY A 441 -2.30 -19.31 -1.44
N ILE A 442 -2.72 -18.86 -2.61
CA ILE A 442 -2.00 -18.96 -3.88
C ILE A 442 -1.93 -17.57 -4.49
N ALA A 443 -0.77 -17.16 -4.99
CA ALA A 443 -0.65 -16.10 -5.98
C ALA A 443 -0.17 -16.72 -7.29
N ALA A 444 -0.69 -16.25 -8.43
CA ALA A 444 -0.26 -16.72 -9.74
C ALA A 444 -0.26 -15.61 -10.78
N MET A 445 0.71 -15.69 -11.70
CA MET A 445 0.92 -14.69 -12.74
C MET A 445 1.39 -15.35 -14.03
N GLU A 446 0.73 -15.06 -15.13
CA GLU A 446 1.32 -15.19 -16.45
C GLU A 446 2.06 -13.88 -16.76
N TYR A 447 3.37 -13.97 -16.76
CA TYR A 447 4.29 -12.83 -16.98
C TYR A 447 4.68 -12.74 -18.45
N ILE A 448 4.47 -11.57 -19.06
CA ILE A 448 4.84 -11.28 -20.44
C ILE A 448 5.50 -9.90 -20.49
N ARG A 449 6.78 -9.85 -20.89
CA ARG A 449 7.52 -8.59 -21.08
C ARG A 449 8.67 -8.77 -22.07
N ASP A 450 8.72 -7.93 -23.08
CA ASP A 450 9.88 -7.75 -23.99
C ASP A 450 10.44 -9.06 -24.56
N GLY A 451 9.54 -9.95 -25.03
CA GLY A 451 9.88 -11.23 -25.58
C GLY A 451 10.15 -12.34 -24.57
N LEU A 452 10.06 -12.05 -23.29
CA LEU A 452 10.06 -13.03 -22.21
C LEU A 452 8.64 -13.39 -21.80
N HIS A 453 8.36 -14.68 -21.70
CA HIS A 453 7.13 -15.27 -21.18
C HIS A 453 7.47 -16.23 -20.04
N ALA A 454 6.65 -16.26 -18.98
CA ALA A 454 6.76 -17.20 -17.87
C ALA A 454 5.42 -17.36 -17.13
N ARG A 455 5.13 -18.55 -16.65
CA ARG A 455 3.99 -18.81 -15.76
C ARG A 455 4.53 -19.14 -14.37
N LYS A 456 4.06 -18.40 -13.36
CA LYS A 456 4.60 -18.37 -12.00
C LYS A 456 3.49 -18.54 -10.98
N ALA A 457 3.76 -19.31 -9.91
CA ALA A 457 2.86 -19.45 -8.77
C ALA A 457 3.61 -19.48 -7.45
N TRP A 458 3.01 -18.93 -6.43
CA TRP A 458 3.45 -18.92 -5.03
C TRP A 458 2.37 -19.58 -4.19
N PHE A 459 2.72 -20.63 -3.46
CA PHE A 459 1.84 -21.34 -2.56
C PHE A 459 2.26 -21.03 -1.13
N PHE A 460 1.41 -20.30 -0.44
CA PHE A 460 1.64 -19.83 0.92
C PHE A 460 1.08 -20.84 1.91
N LEU A 461 1.96 -21.38 2.74
CA LEU A 461 1.66 -22.40 3.73
C LEU A 461 2.02 -21.89 5.13
N ASP A 462 1.65 -22.63 6.17
CA ASP A 462 1.92 -22.21 7.56
C ASP A 462 3.41 -21.95 7.85
N ARG A 463 4.33 -22.75 7.32
CA ARG A 463 5.77 -22.64 7.62
C ARG A 463 6.65 -22.33 6.42
N ALA A 464 6.10 -22.24 5.23
CA ALA A 464 6.89 -22.11 4.01
C ALA A 464 6.11 -21.43 2.88
N VAL A 465 6.85 -20.94 1.90
CA VAL A 465 6.31 -20.50 0.61
C VAL A 465 6.97 -21.33 -0.49
N VAL A 466 6.14 -22.05 -1.27
CA VAL A 466 6.61 -22.82 -2.44
C VAL A 466 6.48 -21.94 -3.67
N CYS A 467 7.58 -21.79 -4.43
CA CYS A 467 7.65 -20.95 -5.60
C CYS A 467 7.93 -21.81 -6.83
N LEU A 468 6.99 -21.85 -7.75
CA LEU A 468 7.10 -22.61 -9.00
C LEU A 468 7.05 -21.69 -10.21
N GLY A 469 7.83 -22.01 -11.23
CA GLY A 469 7.76 -21.39 -12.55
C GLY A 469 7.91 -22.42 -13.65
N ALA A 470 7.19 -22.25 -14.77
CA ALA A 470 7.27 -23.07 -15.96
C ALA A 470 6.95 -22.29 -17.22
N GLY A 471 7.22 -22.89 -18.39
CA GLY A 471 7.02 -22.23 -19.67
C GLY A 471 7.81 -20.94 -19.76
N ILE A 472 9.06 -20.93 -19.28
CA ILE A 472 9.95 -19.77 -19.39
C ILE A 472 10.58 -19.81 -20.77
N ASP A 473 10.09 -18.93 -21.62
CA ASP A 473 10.51 -18.76 -23.01
C ASP A 473 11.01 -17.35 -23.25
N CYS A 474 12.14 -17.22 -23.94
CA CYS A 474 12.65 -15.92 -24.35
C CYS A 474 13.26 -15.96 -25.72
N THR A 475 12.89 -15.03 -26.60
CA THR A 475 13.44 -14.93 -27.97
C THR A 475 14.71 -14.08 -28.05
N ALA A 476 14.95 -13.27 -27.03
CA ALA A 476 16.11 -12.38 -26.95
C ALA A 476 17.39 -13.12 -26.55
N SER A 477 18.55 -12.56 -26.89
CA SER A 477 19.86 -13.19 -26.68
C SER A 477 20.41 -13.03 -25.28
N GLU A 478 19.86 -12.12 -24.51
CA GLU A 478 20.30 -11.86 -23.13
C GLU A 478 19.93 -13.00 -22.21
N THR A 479 20.75 -13.22 -21.20
CA THR A 479 20.48 -14.21 -20.16
C THR A 479 19.19 -13.86 -19.41
N VAL A 480 18.40 -14.87 -19.10
CA VAL A 480 17.20 -14.78 -18.25
C VAL A 480 17.52 -15.37 -16.89
N LEU A 481 17.29 -14.60 -15.84
CA LEU A 481 17.46 -15.01 -14.44
C LEU A 481 16.13 -14.99 -13.68
N THR A 482 15.93 -15.97 -12.80
CA THR A 482 14.92 -15.88 -11.74
C THR A 482 15.64 -15.56 -10.42
N SER A 483 15.41 -14.37 -9.88
CA SER A 483 15.94 -13.97 -8.59
C SER A 483 15.12 -14.62 -7.47
N VAL A 484 15.78 -15.33 -6.55
CA VAL A 484 15.13 -15.91 -5.38
C VAL A 484 15.07 -14.88 -4.26
N ASN A 485 16.19 -14.21 -3.98
CA ASN A 485 16.26 -13.09 -3.05
C ASN A 485 17.46 -12.19 -3.32
N GLN A 486 17.32 -10.91 -2.92
CA GLN A 486 18.39 -9.92 -2.87
C GLN A 486 18.11 -9.01 -1.67
N CYS A 487 18.79 -9.22 -0.54
CA CYS A 487 18.53 -8.54 0.73
C CYS A 487 19.84 -8.14 1.43
N ALA A 488 19.75 -7.43 2.55
CA ALA A 488 20.91 -7.09 3.37
C ALA A 488 21.63 -8.36 3.82
N LEU A 489 22.95 -8.37 3.74
CA LEU A 489 23.78 -9.46 4.24
C LEU A 489 23.94 -9.33 5.75
N ASN A 490 23.15 -10.09 6.50
CA ASN A 490 23.21 -10.15 7.95
C ASN A 490 23.68 -11.54 8.41
N GLY A 491 24.77 -11.59 9.16
CA GLY A 491 25.28 -12.84 9.69
C GLY A 491 25.88 -13.76 8.61
N ARG A 492 25.76 -15.06 8.84
CA ARG A 492 26.41 -16.11 8.03
C ARG A 492 25.53 -16.52 6.86
N VAL A 493 26.18 -16.86 5.75
CA VAL A 493 25.56 -17.55 4.61
C VAL A 493 26.08 -18.99 4.57
N THR A 494 25.21 -19.95 4.75
CA THR A 494 25.56 -21.38 4.63
C THR A 494 25.00 -21.92 3.34
N VAL A 495 25.84 -22.59 2.57
CA VAL A 495 25.50 -23.16 1.27
C VAL A 495 25.74 -24.67 1.29
N CYS A 496 24.79 -25.44 0.76
CA CYS A 496 24.97 -26.88 0.56
C CYS A 496 24.92 -27.19 -0.94
N ALA A 497 26.00 -27.81 -1.42
CA ALA A 497 26.12 -28.36 -2.76
C ALA A 497 26.70 -29.75 -2.68
N ASN A 498 26.17 -30.71 -3.46
CA ASN A 498 26.62 -32.10 -3.46
C ASN A 498 26.70 -32.72 -2.05
N GLN A 499 25.71 -32.44 -1.19
CA GLN A 499 25.59 -32.86 0.20
C GLN A 499 26.69 -32.30 1.14
N ASN A 500 27.52 -31.41 0.67
CA ASN A 500 28.52 -30.71 1.48
C ASN A 500 28.05 -29.30 1.81
N ALA A 501 27.84 -29.02 3.10
CA ALA A 501 27.53 -27.72 3.60
C ALA A 501 28.79 -26.96 4.02
N HIS A 502 28.92 -25.71 3.62
CA HIS A 502 30.02 -24.82 3.98
C HIS A 502 29.53 -23.38 4.14
N GLU A 503 30.28 -22.59 4.87
CA GLU A 503 30.02 -21.16 5.02
C GLU A 503 30.63 -20.40 3.85
N LEU A 504 29.83 -19.55 3.20
CA LEU A 504 30.28 -18.65 2.16
C LEU A 504 30.85 -17.39 2.81
N GLN A 505 32.10 -17.06 2.51
CA GLN A 505 32.75 -15.89 3.07
C GLN A 505 32.32 -14.61 2.34
N ARG A 506 32.45 -13.48 3.02
CA ARG A 506 32.19 -12.17 2.41
C ARG A 506 33.13 -11.94 1.22
N GLY A 507 32.56 -11.49 0.12
CA GLY A 507 33.25 -11.34 -1.17
C GLY A 507 33.17 -12.59 -2.06
N GLU A 508 32.69 -13.69 -1.54
CA GLU A 508 32.62 -14.96 -2.28
C GLU A 508 31.32 -15.14 -3.05
N ARG A 509 31.40 -16.03 -4.04
CA ARG A 509 30.30 -16.51 -4.86
C ARG A 509 30.38 -18.02 -4.98
N SER A 510 29.24 -18.70 -4.84
CA SER A 510 29.10 -20.11 -5.15
C SER A 510 28.07 -20.30 -6.26
N SER A 511 28.38 -21.16 -7.23
CA SER A 511 27.51 -21.44 -8.38
C SER A 511 27.47 -22.93 -8.68
N GLY A 512 26.36 -23.42 -9.21
CA GLY A 512 26.17 -24.80 -9.62
C GLY A 512 24.90 -25.41 -9.07
N ASN A 513 24.91 -26.72 -8.87
CA ASN A 513 23.78 -27.49 -8.34
C ASN A 513 23.66 -27.31 -6.82
N LEU A 514 23.17 -26.14 -6.40
CA LEU A 514 22.91 -25.85 -5.00
C LEU A 514 21.66 -26.63 -4.55
N GLN A 515 21.75 -27.28 -3.39
CA GLN A 515 20.63 -28.02 -2.79
C GLN A 515 19.83 -27.12 -1.86
N TRP A 516 20.53 -26.39 -0.98
CA TRP A 516 19.91 -25.38 -0.13
C TRP A 516 20.91 -24.30 0.25
N VAL A 517 20.35 -23.15 0.59
CA VAL A 517 21.07 -21.99 1.11
C VAL A 517 20.36 -21.52 2.37
N HIS A 518 21.11 -21.11 3.38
CA HIS A 518 20.55 -20.49 4.59
C HIS A 518 21.23 -19.14 4.84
N HIS A 519 20.43 -18.12 5.10
CA HIS A 519 20.90 -16.77 5.42
C HIS A 519 19.92 -16.08 6.36
N ASP A 520 20.42 -15.50 7.46
CA ASP A 520 19.66 -14.68 8.40
C ASP A 520 18.34 -15.33 8.89
N GLY A 521 18.39 -16.65 9.21
CA GLY A 521 17.21 -17.41 9.64
C GLY A 521 16.20 -17.71 8.55
N ILE A 522 16.54 -17.48 7.28
CA ILE A 522 15.73 -17.86 6.12
C ILE A 522 16.43 -18.99 5.37
N GLY A 523 15.74 -20.11 5.21
CA GLY A 523 16.18 -21.24 4.43
C GLY A 523 15.59 -21.24 3.02
N TYR A 524 16.41 -21.52 2.04
CA TYR A 524 16.04 -21.65 0.62
C TYR A 524 16.41 -23.05 0.16
N ILE A 525 15.44 -23.86 -0.25
CA ILE A 525 15.65 -25.20 -0.80
C ILE A 525 15.36 -25.17 -2.28
N LEU A 526 16.33 -25.55 -3.10
CA LEU A 526 16.19 -25.68 -4.54
C LEU A 526 15.74 -27.10 -4.87
N LEU A 527 14.56 -27.25 -5.48
CA LEU A 527 13.92 -28.57 -5.67
C LEU A 527 14.36 -29.26 -6.95
N GLU A 528 14.86 -28.51 -7.90
CA GLU A 528 15.43 -29.04 -9.15
C GLU A 528 16.89 -28.65 -9.26
N PRO A 529 17.76 -29.51 -9.82
CA PRO A 529 19.12 -29.14 -10.13
C PRO A 529 19.11 -28.00 -11.15
N ALA A 530 19.23 -26.78 -10.68
CA ALA A 530 19.31 -25.61 -11.51
C ALA A 530 20.70 -24.97 -11.35
N ALA A 531 21.17 -24.32 -12.40
CA ALA A 531 22.34 -23.47 -12.33
C ALA A 531 22.02 -22.26 -11.44
N ALA A 532 22.13 -22.45 -10.12
CA ALA A 532 21.89 -21.39 -9.16
C ALA A 532 23.19 -20.72 -8.74
N THR A 533 23.10 -19.44 -8.39
CA THR A 533 24.23 -18.67 -7.89
C THR A 533 23.83 -17.95 -6.62
N VAL A 534 24.68 -18.04 -5.61
CA VAL A 534 24.59 -17.26 -4.37
C VAL A 534 25.84 -16.39 -4.23
N CYS A 535 25.64 -15.14 -3.78
CA CYS A 535 26.71 -14.18 -3.53
C CYS A 535 26.53 -13.51 -2.17
N ALA A 536 27.66 -13.29 -1.48
CA ALA A 536 27.77 -12.49 -0.25
C ALA A 536 28.72 -11.32 -0.55
N GLN A 537 28.27 -10.24 -1.15
CA GLN A 537 29.12 -9.20 -1.73
C GLN A 537 28.74 -7.80 -1.28
N THR A 538 29.73 -6.89 -1.20
CA THR A 538 29.49 -5.46 -1.09
C THR A 538 29.07 -4.92 -2.45
N GLN A 539 27.94 -4.21 -2.47
CA GLN A 539 27.43 -3.48 -3.64
C GLN A 539 27.50 -1.97 -3.36
N SER A 540 27.72 -1.19 -4.41
CA SER A 540 27.84 0.27 -4.32
C SER A 540 26.89 0.97 -5.30
N GLY A 541 26.45 2.16 -4.91
CA GLY A 541 25.58 2.99 -5.73
C GLY A 541 25.36 4.35 -5.06
N ASN A 542 24.30 5.05 -5.41
CA ASN A 542 23.94 6.30 -4.76
C ASN A 542 22.43 6.54 -4.85
N TRP A 543 21.90 7.34 -3.92
CA TRP A 543 20.47 7.63 -3.85
C TRP A 543 19.93 8.42 -5.05
N ARG A 544 20.76 9.23 -5.72
CA ARG A 544 20.34 10.01 -6.88
C ARG A 544 19.92 9.16 -8.06
N GLN A 545 20.44 7.95 -8.18
CA GLN A 545 20.00 6.99 -9.21
C GLN A 545 18.54 6.57 -9.03
N VAL A 546 18.06 6.54 -7.78
CA VAL A 546 16.70 6.14 -7.43
C VAL A 546 15.76 7.34 -7.38
N HIS A 547 16.28 8.48 -6.94
CA HIS A 547 15.50 9.69 -6.68
C HIS A 547 16.31 10.93 -7.04
N SER A 548 15.89 11.70 -8.04
CA SER A 548 16.67 12.77 -8.69
C SER A 548 17.18 13.87 -7.74
N ARG A 549 16.56 14.04 -6.57
CA ARG A 549 16.89 15.08 -5.59
C ARG A 549 17.83 14.62 -4.49
N GLU A 550 18.11 13.34 -4.44
CA GLU A 550 18.99 12.76 -3.44
C GLU A 550 20.47 12.97 -3.75
N SER A 551 21.31 12.63 -2.79
CA SER A 551 22.76 12.80 -2.87
C SER A 551 23.40 11.85 -3.88
N THR A 552 24.41 12.35 -4.61
CA THR A 552 25.34 11.55 -5.43
C THR A 552 26.43 10.85 -4.61
N ARG A 553 26.47 11.08 -3.29
CA ARG A 553 27.44 10.44 -2.40
C ARG A 553 27.29 8.93 -2.51
N ALA A 554 28.42 8.26 -2.72
CA ALA A 554 28.47 6.80 -2.77
C ALA A 554 27.93 6.18 -1.47
N VAL A 555 27.15 5.14 -1.63
CA VAL A 555 26.61 4.28 -0.57
C VAL A 555 27.10 2.87 -0.86
N GLU A 556 27.62 2.20 0.14
CA GLU A 556 28.00 0.81 0.09
C GLU A 556 27.17 0.01 1.09
N ARG A 557 26.74 -1.18 0.68
CA ARG A 557 26.03 -2.14 1.52
C ARG A 557 26.48 -3.55 1.18
N ASP A 558 26.53 -4.39 2.19
CA ASP A 558 26.72 -5.82 1.99
C ASP A 558 25.38 -6.43 1.64
N VAL A 559 25.34 -7.20 0.56
CA VAL A 559 24.14 -7.74 -0.03
C VAL A 559 24.27 -9.26 -0.20
N PHE A 560 23.29 -9.97 0.31
CA PHE A 560 23.03 -11.35 -0.03
C PHE A 560 22.20 -11.41 -1.31
N SER A 561 22.61 -12.20 -2.28
CA SER A 561 21.85 -12.41 -3.53
C SER A 561 21.85 -13.89 -3.90
N LEU A 562 20.67 -14.41 -4.26
CA LEU A 562 20.48 -15.79 -4.73
C LEU A 562 19.58 -15.76 -5.97
N TRP A 563 20.03 -16.39 -7.07
CA TRP A 563 19.25 -16.48 -8.30
C TRP A 563 19.49 -17.80 -9.04
N ILE A 564 18.55 -18.13 -9.93
CA ILE A 564 18.58 -19.27 -10.85
C ILE A 564 18.82 -18.72 -12.26
N ASP A 565 19.77 -19.33 -12.98
CA ASP A 565 20.15 -18.96 -14.33
C ASP A 565 19.47 -19.89 -15.35
N HIS A 566 18.66 -19.32 -16.25
CA HIS A 566 17.99 -20.05 -17.33
C HIS A 566 18.77 -20.00 -18.65
N GLY A 567 19.92 -19.31 -18.67
CA GLY A 567 20.72 -19.11 -19.87
C GLY A 567 20.15 -18.09 -20.85
N SER A 568 20.72 -18.10 -22.05
CA SER A 568 20.27 -17.28 -23.18
C SER A 568 19.20 -18.02 -23.97
N LYS A 569 18.14 -17.29 -24.39
CA LYS A 569 17.01 -17.86 -25.15
C LYS A 569 16.43 -19.14 -24.53
N PRO A 570 16.07 -19.12 -23.23
CA PRO A 570 15.47 -20.31 -22.63
C PRO A 570 14.21 -20.71 -23.39
N HIS A 571 13.98 -22.04 -23.49
CA HIS A 571 12.79 -22.63 -24.06
C HIS A 571 12.23 -23.67 -23.09
N ASP A 572 10.93 -23.53 -22.74
CA ASP A 572 10.23 -24.35 -21.76
C ASP A 572 11.02 -24.56 -20.43
N ALA A 573 11.81 -23.53 -20.05
CA ALA A 573 12.59 -23.61 -18.84
C ALA A 573 11.65 -23.47 -17.61
N ARG A 574 12.14 -23.97 -16.46
CA ARG A 574 11.37 -24.02 -15.21
C ARG A 574 12.26 -23.80 -13.99
N TYR A 575 11.65 -23.49 -12.87
CA TYR A 575 12.30 -23.47 -11.56
C TYR A 575 11.33 -23.89 -10.46
N ALA A 576 11.88 -24.50 -9.41
CA ALA A 576 11.15 -24.83 -8.21
C ALA A 576 12.03 -24.60 -6.99
N TYR A 577 11.54 -23.80 -6.04
CA TYR A 577 12.20 -23.61 -4.75
C TYR A 577 11.19 -23.40 -3.62
N ILE A 578 11.63 -23.72 -2.40
CA ILE A 578 10.86 -23.49 -1.17
C ILE A 578 11.64 -22.51 -0.30
N VAL A 579 10.93 -21.52 0.25
CA VAL A 579 11.47 -20.60 1.25
C VAL A 579 10.86 -20.94 2.61
N PHE A 580 11.70 -21.08 3.63
CA PHE A 580 11.35 -21.22 5.04
C PHE A 580 11.80 -19.95 5.76
N PRO A 581 10.91 -18.96 5.98
CA PRO A 581 11.33 -17.63 6.45
C PRO A 581 11.68 -17.54 7.94
N ASP A 582 11.55 -18.61 8.69
CA ASP A 582 11.96 -18.68 10.10
C ASP A 582 12.44 -20.10 10.42
N VAL A 583 13.73 -20.35 10.18
CA VAL A 583 14.35 -21.66 10.35
C VAL A 583 15.79 -21.53 10.82
N ASP A 584 16.22 -22.44 11.72
CA ASP A 584 17.62 -22.58 12.09
C ASP A 584 18.39 -23.37 11.01
N VAL A 585 19.66 -23.01 10.79
CA VAL A 585 20.52 -23.68 9.81
C VAL A 585 20.67 -25.18 10.06
N SER A 586 20.64 -25.60 11.32
CA SER A 586 20.74 -27.03 11.71
C SER A 586 19.55 -27.87 11.23
N ALA A 587 18.40 -27.26 10.99
CA ALA A 587 17.21 -27.93 10.47
C ALA A 587 17.24 -28.15 8.95
N MET A 588 18.09 -27.44 8.22
CA MET A 588 18.11 -27.44 6.75
C MET A 588 18.33 -28.84 6.14
N PRO A 589 19.27 -29.67 6.63
CA PRO A 589 19.45 -31.04 6.10
C PRO A 589 18.20 -31.92 6.25
N SER A 590 17.50 -31.81 7.38
CA SER A 590 16.27 -32.57 7.63
C SER A 590 15.13 -32.11 6.74
N LEU A 591 14.97 -30.79 6.59
CA LEU A 591 13.95 -30.18 5.70
C LEU A 591 14.20 -30.57 4.24
N TYR A 592 15.45 -30.53 3.77
CA TYR A 592 15.80 -30.93 2.42
C TYR A 592 15.45 -32.43 2.15
N ASN A 593 15.74 -33.32 3.09
CA ASN A 593 15.47 -34.76 2.96
C ASN A 593 13.99 -35.11 3.18
N SER A 594 13.21 -34.23 3.82
CA SER A 594 11.83 -34.49 4.17
C SER A 594 10.97 -33.20 3.98
N LEU A 595 10.75 -32.88 2.71
CA LEU A 595 9.92 -31.70 2.34
C LEU A 595 8.48 -31.85 2.85
N PRO A 596 7.83 -30.77 3.31
CA PRO A 596 6.45 -30.83 3.78
C PRO A 596 5.42 -30.98 2.65
N VAL A 597 5.84 -30.79 1.40
CA VAL A 597 4.99 -30.82 0.20
C VAL A 597 5.58 -31.70 -0.89
N ALA A 598 4.72 -32.10 -1.81
CA ALA A 598 5.07 -32.71 -3.10
C ALA A 598 4.63 -31.79 -4.25
N ILE A 599 5.45 -31.67 -5.28
CA ILE A 599 5.03 -31.03 -6.55
C ILE A 599 4.21 -32.08 -7.31
N LEU A 600 2.93 -31.78 -7.55
CA LEU A 600 2.05 -32.66 -8.30
C LEU A 600 2.16 -32.45 -9.81
N GLN A 601 2.30 -31.19 -10.22
CA GLN A 601 2.46 -30.82 -11.63
C GLN A 601 3.23 -29.50 -11.74
N GLN A 602 4.15 -29.45 -12.70
CA GLN A 602 4.92 -28.25 -13.04
C GLN A 602 5.07 -28.18 -14.54
N THR A 603 4.05 -27.63 -15.18
CA THR A 603 3.97 -27.44 -16.65
C THR A 603 3.51 -26.03 -16.97
N ALA A 604 3.64 -25.60 -18.21
CA ALA A 604 3.11 -24.33 -18.65
C ALA A 604 1.58 -24.21 -18.44
N SER A 605 0.84 -25.33 -18.46
CA SER A 605 -0.63 -25.31 -18.25
C SER A 605 -1.04 -25.34 -16.79
N THR A 606 -0.22 -25.93 -15.89
CA THR A 606 -0.60 -26.14 -14.49
C THR A 606 0.62 -26.16 -13.58
N LEU A 607 0.53 -25.39 -12.49
CA LEU A 607 1.46 -25.45 -11.36
C LEU A 607 0.69 -25.90 -10.13
N ALA A 608 1.10 -27.01 -9.50
CA ALA A 608 0.34 -27.61 -8.41
C ALA A 608 1.22 -28.31 -7.39
N ILE A 609 0.83 -28.21 -6.12
CA ILE A 609 1.43 -28.89 -4.99
C ILE A 609 0.38 -29.63 -4.17
N SER A 610 0.84 -30.58 -3.36
CA SER A 610 0.06 -31.12 -2.23
C SER A 610 0.88 -31.17 -0.95
N SER A 611 0.20 -31.20 0.21
CA SER A 611 0.79 -31.72 1.44
C SER A 611 1.20 -33.18 1.24
N ARG A 612 2.15 -33.68 2.05
CA ARG A 612 2.64 -35.08 1.92
C ARG A 612 1.55 -36.13 2.09
N ASP A 613 0.57 -35.87 2.94
CA ASP A 613 -0.57 -36.74 3.16
C ASP A 613 -1.67 -36.60 2.09
N GLY A 614 -1.48 -35.69 1.13
CA GLY A 614 -2.43 -35.43 0.03
C GLY A 614 -3.73 -34.74 0.44
N LYS A 615 -3.84 -34.29 1.70
CA LYS A 615 -5.08 -33.69 2.21
C LYS A 615 -5.24 -32.22 1.82
N LEU A 616 -4.15 -31.47 1.67
CA LEU A 616 -4.14 -30.12 1.11
C LEU A 616 -3.61 -30.18 -0.31
N VAL A 617 -4.39 -29.75 -1.28
CA VAL A 617 -3.99 -29.61 -2.69
C VAL A 617 -4.20 -28.17 -3.12
N GLN A 618 -3.18 -27.56 -3.70
CA GLN A 618 -3.22 -26.20 -4.24
C GLN A 618 -2.77 -26.22 -5.70
N ALA A 619 -3.52 -25.56 -6.58
CA ALA A 619 -3.25 -25.55 -8.01
C ALA A 619 -3.55 -24.21 -8.67
N ALA A 620 -2.66 -23.78 -9.56
CA ALA A 620 -2.87 -22.70 -10.52
C ALA A 620 -3.02 -23.35 -11.91
N PHE A 621 -4.22 -23.35 -12.43
CA PHE A 621 -4.55 -23.79 -13.78
C PHE A 621 -4.52 -22.58 -14.72
N PHE A 622 -3.51 -22.46 -15.54
CA PHE A 622 -3.41 -21.43 -16.57
C PHE A 622 -4.27 -21.75 -17.79
N GLU A 623 -4.61 -23.03 -17.94
CA GLU A 623 -5.47 -23.58 -18.99
C GLU A 623 -6.46 -24.58 -18.38
N PRO A 624 -7.59 -24.87 -19.03
CA PRO A 624 -8.45 -25.98 -18.64
C PRO A 624 -7.64 -27.28 -18.52
N GLY A 625 -7.83 -28.06 -17.46
CA GLY A 625 -6.98 -29.22 -17.24
C GLY A 625 -7.47 -30.16 -16.18
N ARG A 626 -6.71 -31.24 -15.97
CA ARG A 626 -6.91 -32.24 -14.91
C ARG A 626 -5.64 -32.39 -14.10
N LEU A 627 -5.80 -32.44 -12.79
CA LEU A 627 -4.76 -32.76 -11.81
C LEU A 627 -5.18 -34.01 -11.05
N ALA A 628 -4.25 -34.95 -10.90
CA ALA A 628 -4.46 -36.19 -10.14
C ALA A 628 -3.41 -36.31 -9.02
N TRP A 629 -3.81 -36.88 -7.89
CA TRP A 629 -2.89 -37.13 -6.76
C TRP A 629 -3.34 -38.33 -5.94
N GLY A 630 -2.42 -38.86 -5.12
CA GLY A 630 -2.69 -39.99 -4.22
C GLY A 630 -3.24 -41.22 -4.94
N ASN A 631 -4.16 -41.90 -4.29
CA ASN A 631 -4.72 -43.18 -4.76
C ASN A 631 -6.02 -42.96 -5.57
N GLY A 632 -5.97 -42.13 -6.59
CA GLY A 632 -7.10 -41.94 -7.52
C GLY A 632 -7.89 -40.66 -7.39
N SER A 633 -7.60 -39.80 -6.41
CA SER A 633 -8.21 -38.47 -6.32
C SER A 633 -7.80 -37.61 -7.51
N SER A 634 -8.72 -36.83 -8.03
CA SER A 634 -8.41 -35.87 -9.08
C SER A 634 -9.44 -34.74 -9.13
N ILE A 635 -8.97 -33.62 -9.64
CA ILE A 635 -9.78 -32.46 -9.99
C ILE A 635 -9.63 -32.15 -11.48
N LYS A 636 -10.73 -31.80 -12.14
CA LYS A 636 -10.72 -31.27 -13.49
C LYS A 636 -11.43 -29.92 -13.52
N VAL A 637 -10.87 -28.96 -14.22
CA VAL A 637 -11.42 -27.61 -14.38
C VAL A 637 -11.68 -27.31 -15.84
N GLU A 638 -12.77 -26.59 -16.14
CA GLU A 638 -13.15 -26.21 -17.52
C GLU A 638 -12.53 -24.89 -17.95
N ALA A 639 -11.93 -24.17 -17.00
CA ALA A 639 -11.43 -22.83 -17.23
C ALA A 639 -10.14 -22.57 -16.44
N PRO A 640 -9.30 -21.62 -16.90
CA PRO A 640 -8.21 -21.09 -16.08
C PRO A 640 -8.73 -20.62 -14.72
N CYS A 641 -8.10 -21.07 -13.64
CA CYS A 641 -8.50 -20.74 -12.26
C CYS A 641 -7.42 -21.11 -11.23
N LEU A 642 -7.60 -20.61 -10.03
CA LEU A 642 -6.85 -21.04 -8.84
C LEU A 642 -7.77 -21.89 -7.98
N VAL A 643 -7.24 -23.00 -7.45
CA VAL A 643 -8.00 -23.94 -6.64
C VAL A 643 -7.20 -24.38 -5.43
N THR A 644 -7.83 -24.37 -4.26
CA THR A 644 -7.38 -25.06 -3.05
C THR A 644 -8.45 -26.04 -2.62
N LEU A 645 -8.08 -27.32 -2.44
CA LEU A 645 -8.89 -28.32 -1.79
C LEU A 645 -8.21 -28.73 -0.49
N ASP A 646 -8.85 -28.41 0.62
CA ASP A 646 -8.39 -28.77 1.97
C ASP A 646 -9.31 -29.83 2.56
N SER A 647 -8.79 -31.03 2.74
CA SER A 647 -9.46 -32.19 3.33
C SER A 647 -8.86 -32.58 4.68
N THR A 648 -8.24 -31.64 5.38
CA THR A 648 -7.62 -31.87 6.70
C THR A 648 -8.64 -32.03 7.82
N ALA A 649 -9.84 -31.45 7.66
CA ALA A 649 -10.98 -31.58 8.57
C ALA A 649 -12.01 -32.61 8.09
N ASP A 650 -13.03 -32.88 8.91
CA ASP A 650 -14.12 -33.81 8.58
C ASP A 650 -14.92 -33.39 7.33
N ALA A 651 -15.07 -32.11 7.12
CA ALA A 651 -15.60 -31.52 5.89
C ALA A 651 -14.46 -30.94 5.07
N ALA A 652 -14.42 -31.28 3.78
CA ALA A 652 -13.45 -30.67 2.86
C ALA A 652 -13.86 -29.23 2.52
N ARG A 653 -12.89 -28.34 2.41
CA ARG A 653 -13.09 -26.97 1.95
C ARG A 653 -12.52 -26.82 0.55
N LEU A 654 -13.37 -26.37 -0.36
CA LEU A 654 -12.97 -26.05 -1.73
C LEU A 654 -12.97 -24.53 -1.89
N HIS A 655 -11.83 -23.96 -2.24
CA HIS A 655 -11.68 -22.56 -2.53
C HIS A 655 -11.31 -22.37 -4.01
N VAL A 656 -11.99 -21.43 -4.69
CA VAL A 656 -11.78 -21.17 -6.11
C VAL A 656 -11.73 -19.65 -6.37
N ALA A 657 -10.82 -19.23 -7.23
CA ALA A 657 -10.75 -17.85 -7.70
C ALA A 657 -10.49 -17.79 -9.22
N ASP A 658 -11.02 -16.75 -9.87
CA ASP A 658 -10.73 -16.42 -11.26
C ASP A 658 -9.67 -15.32 -11.33
N PRO A 659 -8.38 -15.63 -11.59
CA PRO A 659 -7.34 -14.63 -11.72
C PRO A 659 -7.47 -13.78 -12.99
N THR A 660 -8.32 -14.19 -13.96
CA THR A 660 -8.54 -13.44 -15.20
C THR A 660 -9.55 -12.31 -15.05
N HIS A 661 -10.41 -12.36 -14.03
CA HIS A 661 -11.52 -11.44 -13.78
C HIS A 661 -12.54 -11.36 -14.95
N THR A 662 -12.71 -12.44 -15.69
CA THR A 662 -13.57 -12.44 -16.88
C THR A 662 -14.78 -13.37 -16.80
N ARG A 663 -14.86 -14.20 -15.76
CA ARG A 663 -15.84 -15.28 -15.69
C ARG A 663 -16.96 -14.99 -14.69
N LYS A 664 -18.13 -15.55 -14.98
CA LYS A 664 -19.28 -15.54 -14.08
C LYS A 664 -19.38 -16.83 -13.27
N ALA A 665 -18.85 -17.92 -13.80
CA ALA A 665 -18.82 -19.22 -13.15
C ALA A 665 -17.66 -20.08 -13.68
N ILE A 666 -17.28 -21.10 -12.91
CA ILE A 666 -16.30 -22.12 -13.27
C ILE A 666 -16.93 -23.50 -13.06
N GLY A 667 -16.90 -24.34 -14.10
CA GLY A 667 -17.22 -25.76 -14.00
C GLY A 667 -16.02 -26.55 -13.48
N LEU A 668 -16.28 -27.44 -12.52
CA LEU A 668 -15.26 -28.24 -11.85
C LEU A 668 -15.81 -29.62 -11.53
N TRP A 669 -14.95 -30.64 -11.63
CA TRP A 669 -15.28 -32.03 -11.24
C TRP A 669 -14.22 -32.57 -10.27
N LEU A 670 -14.70 -33.33 -9.28
CA LEU A 670 -13.87 -34.09 -8.35
C LEU A 670 -14.13 -35.59 -8.56
N ALA A 671 -13.08 -36.40 -8.57
CA ALA A 671 -13.21 -37.86 -8.66
C ALA A 671 -13.84 -38.45 -7.38
N ASP A 672 -13.61 -37.81 -6.26
CA ASP A 672 -14.13 -38.23 -4.97
C ASP A 672 -15.63 -37.83 -4.84
N LYS A 673 -16.34 -38.60 -4.02
CA LYS A 673 -17.78 -38.41 -3.81
C LYS A 673 -18.01 -37.40 -2.69
N TYR A 674 -18.57 -36.26 -3.06
CA TYR A 674 -18.92 -35.17 -2.15
C TYR A 674 -20.40 -34.77 -2.25
N THR A 675 -20.92 -34.22 -1.15
CA THR A 675 -22.20 -33.54 -1.04
C THR A 675 -22.02 -32.17 -0.40
N GLY A 676 -22.98 -31.25 -0.53
CA GLY A 676 -22.90 -29.90 -0.02
C GLY A 676 -22.36 -28.92 -1.06
N GLY A 677 -22.53 -27.60 -0.86
CA GLY A 677 -22.04 -26.54 -1.74
C GLY A 677 -22.50 -26.66 -3.21
N ASP A 678 -23.73 -27.08 -3.47
CA ASP A 678 -24.29 -27.37 -4.81
C ASP A 678 -23.61 -28.53 -5.57
N ALA A 679 -22.82 -29.35 -4.87
CA ALA A 679 -22.16 -30.51 -5.43
C ALA A 679 -23.18 -31.58 -5.83
N GLN A 680 -23.07 -32.08 -7.07
CA GLN A 680 -23.92 -33.14 -7.61
C GLN A 680 -23.07 -34.35 -7.99
N TYR A 681 -23.30 -35.48 -7.29
CA TYR A 681 -22.58 -36.70 -7.64
C TYR A 681 -23.28 -37.41 -8.83
N ASP A 682 -22.58 -37.49 -9.95
CA ASP A 682 -23.02 -38.24 -11.13
C ASP A 682 -22.55 -39.71 -11.04
N LYS A 683 -23.46 -40.59 -10.69
CA LYS A 683 -23.20 -42.06 -10.59
C LYS A 683 -22.73 -42.68 -11.90
N SER A 684 -23.20 -42.15 -13.04
CA SER A 684 -22.86 -42.70 -14.36
C SER A 684 -21.44 -42.41 -14.77
N LYS A 685 -20.90 -41.26 -14.31
CA LYS A 685 -19.54 -40.80 -14.58
C LYS A 685 -18.61 -41.04 -13.42
N ASN A 686 -19.13 -41.49 -12.28
CA ASN A 686 -18.38 -41.69 -11.01
C ASN A 686 -17.56 -40.44 -10.60
N ARG A 687 -18.22 -39.27 -10.53
CA ARG A 687 -17.60 -38.00 -10.18
C ARG A 687 -18.59 -37.03 -9.57
N THR A 688 -18.08 -36.12 -8.78
CA THR A 688 -18.81 -34.95 -8.26
C THR A 688 -18.67 -33.79 -9.21
N GLU A 689 -19.75 -33.22 -9.67
CA GLU A 689 -19.81 -32.04 -10.56
C GLU A 689 -20.20 -30.80 -9.76
N LEU A 690 -19.54 -29.67 -10.01
CA LEU A 690 -19.83 -28.36 -9.41
C LEU A 690 -19.83 -27.28 -10.49
N THR A 691 -20.74 -26.35 -10.39
CA THR A 691 -20.70 -25.07 -11.10
C THR A 691 -20.59 -23.95 -10.07
N ILE A 692 -19.44 -23.34 -9.96
CA ILE A 692 -19.13 -22.35 -8.93
C ILE A 692 -19.42 -20.96 -9.48
N SER A 693 -20.45 -20.31 -8.95
CA SER A 693 -20.75 -18.91 -9.26
C SER A 693 -19.67 -17.99 -8.68
N LEU A 694 -19.13 -17.10 -9.50
CA LEU A 694 -18.06 -16.19 -9.12
C LEU A 694 -18.60 -14.80 -8.78
N PRO A 695 -17.94 -14.08 -7.87
CA PRO A 695 -18.27 -12.70 -7.54
C PRO A 695 -18.21 -11.78 -8.76
N GLN A 696 -19.07 -10.79 -8.79
CA GLN A 696 -19.17 -9.84 -9.90
C GLN A 696 -18.89 -8.41 -9.44
N GLU A 697 -18.82 -7.47 -10.37
CA GLU A 697 -18.59 -6.04 -10.14
C GLU A 697 -17.26 -5.78 -9.40
N GLY A 698 -17.26 -5.03 -8.32
CA GLY A 698 -16.06 -4.70 -7.55
C GLY A 698 -15.40 -5.89 -6.87
N SER A 699 -16.09 -7.02 -6.74
CA SER A 699 -15.60 -8.24 -6.08
C SER A 699 -15.06 -9.30 -7.06
N VAL A 700 -15.00 -9.02 -8.35
CA VAL A 700 -14.40 -9.92 -9.35
C VAL A 700 -12.94 -10.22 -8.98
N GLY A 701 -12.57 -11.50 -8.95
CA GLY A 701 -11.26 -11.98 -8.51
C GLY A 701 -11.20 -12.40 -7.04
N ARG A 702 -12.22 -12.10 -6.23
CA ARG A 702 -12.35 -12.57 -4.85
C ARG A 702 -12.55 -14.09 -4.82
N THR A 703 -11.95 -14.75 -3.83
CA THR A 703 -12.09 -16.18 -3.57
C THR A 703 -13.54 -16.55 -3.19
N VAL A 704 -14.02 -17.65 -3.75
CA VAL A 704 -15.25 -18.35 -3.35
C VAL A 704 -14.86 -19.57 -2.54
N SER A 705 -15.52 -19.78 -1.41
CA SER A 705 -15.28 -20.91 -0.50
C SER A 705 -16.54 -21.75 -0.35
N LEU A 706 -16.41 -23.07 -0.47
CA LEU A 706 -17.47 -24.05 -0.35
C LEU A 706 -17.09 -25.12 0.65
N GLU A 707 -18.02 -25.57 1.47
CA GLU A 707 -17.87 -26.74 2.33
C GLU A 707 -18.45 -27.96 1.63
N LEU A 708 -17.64 -29.00 1.48
CA LEU A 708 -17.98 -30.27 0.85
C LEU A 708 -17.91 -31.39 1.91
N ARG A 709 -18.90 -32.26 1.95
CA ARG A 709 -18.93 -33.40 2.85
C ARG A 709 -18.63 -34.68 2.09
N PRO A 710 -17.54 -35.40 2.42
CA PRO A 710 -17.29 -36.69 1.81
C PRO A 710 -18.40 -37.67 2.17
N GLU A 711 -18.93 -38.35 1.17
CA GLU A 711 -19.89 -39.45 1.42
C GLU A 711 -19.09 -40.65 1.92
N LYS A 712 -19.39 -41.13 3.14
CA LYS A 712 -18.70 -42.30 3.70
C LYS A 712 -18.97 -43.51 2.79
N PRO A 713 -17.92 -44.35 2.51
CA PRO A 713 -18.16 -45.60 1.82
C PRO A 713 -19.19 -46.40 2.64
N GLN A 714 -20.24 -46.85 1.97
CA GLN A 714 -21.24 -47.79 2.56
C GLN A 714 -20.58 -49.15 2.82
#